data_72b41ad6a47a6c5b7c00d5f7d3dd9a4b
#
_entry.id   72b41ad6a47a6c5b7c00d5f7d3dd9a4b
#
_cell.length_a   1.000
_cell.length_b   1.000
_cell.length_c   1.000
_cell.angle_alpha   90.00
_cell.angle_beta   90.00
_cell.angle_gamma   90.00
#
_symmetry.space_group_name_H-M   'P 1'
#
loop_
_entity.id
_entity.type
_entity.pdbx_description
1 polymer ?
#
loop_
_entity_poly.entity_id
_entity_poly.type
_entity_poly.pdbx_seq_one_letter_code
_entity_poly.pdbx_strand_id
1 'polypeptide(L)'
;MKKTLSIFLLFFVSSYMLFAQRDTEHWFAPMAARSPKVVTPMQALYFSTDSATPFTVDIYSNNTVLGTVTISKGSPQTFNIPLNRMVATTNGELFAPGNKGLYTKGSKPYFVTYRFSVSQHGEILTSKGKAGIGTKFYAVTAPIEELNSEYNFTTGILATEDNTKVTVSNYSPNIVFTNGWTGVTNPTLTFTLNKGQSYIIEGIGDKTVNKEAFIGAKIEADKPISVTNGNFNGQFAMAAGGSYQGSDIIMDQSVPVDRLGNEFVVVKGNGDIGRRMEDALIVATEGGTQVYINNGTTPAATLAEGESYRVNKISNTNYINQGNEHYNMYIRTTKNVYVYQLMAGVGASNATLGFNYIPPLNCYLPRKIDEIGKIKDLPYSTTLSGHVVKLNILTEAGATVTINGGPLLPSYGPYQVTGTPNWVSYSVPDITGNVTINSTKAVTAGISGGSGVVGYGGYFAGFSSIPVIAKQNGDCIPGIVLEVDDSFDTYQWYKENNPIPGATSHSYTPTQSGNYTVRITVGSCPPVITPVYKVYTCLKKTTINDTVCDGVKQIVPTFSSSTQTVVPGTVTILTPPANGNAVIDPVTGVISYAPAYGYIGPDKIVYKFCGNNPDFTDCEEVTLNLTVSESPVVNDALIRTCFLEANPATGLFNLINVSVTLATGVTKKYYPSLADAHAGTNEILTPSNYIAPNGVVYIKVINANGCYRVAMVTLVVLPPVKSDVLADKIICMEGKTTLDAGPGFKSYEWSTGATTQTIKNVGVGVYWVKLKTGECITTQTVKVYASEQPVISNIDISNNTVTVNVIGGTPPYKYSMDNINWQDSNIFTNISRGNASIYVKDDYNCEPIKVDITIPNLINVITPNNDGVNDLVDYSSLAIKNNLVFNIFDRYGSKIFQADKTNGYKWNGTTDGNKRVPTGNYWYEVGWNEPNARQTPIKFTGWIMVKNRE
;
A
#
# COMPACT_ATOMS: atom_id res chain seq x y z
N MET A 1 -24.42 55.48 18.49
CA MET A 1 -25.50 54.50 18.62
C MET A 1 -24.97 53.16 18.09
N LYS A 2 -24.60 52.29 19.02
CA LYS A 2 -24.09 50.94 18.77
C LYS A 2 -25.31 50.02 18.63
N LYS A 3 -25.44 49.34 17.48
CA LYS A 3 -26.36 48.22 17.35
C LYS A 3 -25.57 46.93 17.58
N THR A 4 -25.80 46.30 18.71
CA THR A 4 -25.39 44.97 19.07
C THR A 4 -26.22 43.98 18.28
N LEU A 5 -25.55 43.19 17.44
CA LEU A 5 -26.13 42.06 16.73
C LEU A 5 -25.87 40.78 17.56
N SER A 6 -26.94 40.32 18.23
CA SER A 6 -26.92 39.02 18.95
C SER A 6 -27.03 37.88 17.93
N ILE A 7 -25.93 37.14 17.75
CA ILE A 7 -25.94 35.88 17.01
C ILE A 7 -26.43 34.80 17.96
N PHE A 8 -27.65 34.33 17.73
CA PHE A 8 -28.17 33.10 18.31
C PHE A 8 -27.44 31.93 17.65
N LEU A 9 -26.50 31.37 18.36
CA LEU A 9 -25.91 30.09 18.02
C LEU A 9 -26.91 28.97 18.38
N LEU A 10 -27.71 28.54 17.42
CA LEU A 10 -28.48 27.30 17.55
C LEU A 10 -27.49 26.15 17.60
N PHE A 11 -27.19 25.66 18.77
CA PHE A 11 -26.61 24.32 18.96
C PHE A 11 -27.66 23.30 18.52
N PHE A 12 -27.54 22.83 17.29
CA PHE A 12 -28.09 21.53 16.92
C PHE A 12 -27.27 20.49 17.69
N VAL A 13 -27.75 20.09 18.84
CA VAL A 13 -27.36 18.83 19.45
C VAL A 13 -27.98 17.74 18.58
N SER A 14 -27.29 17.33 17.57
CA SER A 14 -27.59 16.07 16.90
C SER A 14 -27.26 14.96 17.91
N SER A 15 -28.30 14.41 18.53
CA SER A 15 -28.22 13.18 19.30
C SER A 15 -27.82 12.05 18.33
N TYR A 16 -26.53 11.76 18.26
CA TYR A 16 -26.00 10.60 17.55
C TYR A 16 -26.43 9.35 18.33
N MET A 17 -27.07 8.45 17.63
CA MET A 17 -27.60 7.22 18.20
C MET A 17 -26.53 6.15 18.22
N LEU A 18 -26.33 5.55 19.38
CA LEU A 18 -25.36 4.51 19.70
C LEU A 18 -25.85 3.13 19.19
N PHE A 19 -24.93 2.32 18.68
CA PHE A 19 -25.24 1.04 18.02
C PHE A 19 -24.57 -0.14 18.71
N ALA A 20 -25.33 -0.91 19.47
CA ALA A 20 -24.92 -2.25 19.89
C ALA A 20 -25.91 -3.27 19.35
N GLN A 21 -25.40 -4.27 18.63
CA GLN A 21 -26.18 -5.33 17.97
C GLN A 21 -27.18 -4.90 16.89
N ARG A 22 -27.31 -3.66 16.64
CA ARG A 22 -28.06 -3.19 15.48
C ARG A 22 -27.18 -3.32 14.25
N ASP A 23 -27.70 -3.99 13.25
CA ASP A 23 -27.07 -4.09 11.96
C ASP A 23 -28.07 -3.78 10.86
N THR A 24 -27.58 -3.56 9.67
CA THR A 24 -28.41 -3.38 8.49
C THR A 24 -28.79 -4.70 7.82
N GLU A 25 -28.17 -5.80 8.24
CA GLU A 25 -28.43 -7.14 7.74
C GLU A 25 -28.41 -8.15 8.90
N HIS A 26 -29.39 -9.06 8.87
CA HIS A 26 -29.52 -10.14 9.86
C HIS A 26 -29.83 -11.46 9.15
N TRP A 27 -29.27 -12.56 9.67
CA TRP A 27 -29.33 -13.87 9.04
C TRP A 27 -29.78 -14.92 10.06
N PHE A 28 -30.75 -15.78 9.70
CA PHE A 28 -31.28 -16.84 10.53
C PHE A 28 -31.19 -18.16 9.77
N ALA A 29 -30.29 -19.04 10.19
CA ALA A 29 -30.18 -20.37 9.65
C ALA A 29 -31.37 -21.24 10.11
N PRO A 30 -31.82 -22.17 9.29
CA PRO A 30 -32.99 -22.98 9.59
C PRO A 30 -32.74 -24.08 10.64
N MET A 31 -33.78 -24.81 11.00
CA MET A 31 -33.73 -25.89 11.99
C MET A 31 -34.53 -27.10 11.58
N ALA A 32 -34.28 -28.25 12.20
CA ALA A 32 -35.08 -29.48 12.00
C ALA A 32 -36.09 -29.67 13.14
N ALA A 33 -37.35 -29.78 12.83
CA ALA A 33 -38.38 -30.07 13.81
C ALA A 33 -38.42 -31.58 14.20
N ARG A 34 -38.53 -31.82 15.49
CA ARG A 34 -38.84 -33.12 16.05
C ARG A 34 -39.91 -32.96 17.13
N SER A 35 -41.02 -33.47 16.96
CA SER A 35 -42.10 -33.76 17.88
C SER A 35 -43.41 -33.81 17.11
N PRO A 36 -44.32 -34.72 17.37
CA PRO A 36 -45.65 -34.69 16.77
C PRO A 36 -46.50 -33.52 17.22
N LYS A 37 -46.03 -32.73 18.21
CA LYS A 37 -46.73 -31.53 18.71
C LYS A 37 -46.45 -30.27 17.86
N VAL A 38 -45.58 -30.35 16.86
CA VAL A 38 -45.20 -29.22 15.99
C VAL A 38 -46.11 -29.09 14.75
N VAL A 39 -47.38 -29.43 14.84
CA VAL A 39 -48.30 -29.43 13.69
C VAL A 39 -48.62 -28.00 13.17
N THR A 40 -48.49 -26.99 14.01
CA THR A 40 -48.65 -25.57 13.61
C THR A 40 -47.87 -24.62 14.57
N PRO A 41 -46.58 -24.57 14.50
CA PRO A 41 -45.83 -23.53 15.22
C PRO A 41 -46.16 -22.18 14.65
N MET A 42 -46.43 -21.21 15.52
CA MET A 42 -46.49 -19.80 15.14
C MET A 42 -45.09 -19.22 15.28
N GLN A 43 -44.65 -18.53 14.27
CA GLN A 43 -43.32 -17.96 14.19
C GLN A 43 -43.35 -16.61 13.52
N ALA A 44 -42.54 -15.68 14.04
CA ALA A 44 -42.49 -14.33 13.55
C ALA A 44 -41.15 -13.69 13.82
N LEU A 45 -40.79 -12.73 12.97
CA LEU A 45 -39.73 -11.79 13.20
C LEU A 45 -40.26 -10.54 13.92
N TYR A 46 -39.59 -10.12 14.98
CA TYR A 46 -39.89 -8.90 15.75
C TYR A 46 -38.79 -7.90 15.52
N PHE A 47 -39.15 -6.76 14.94
CA PHE A 47 -38.25 -5.70 14.52
C PHE A 47 -38.38 -4.49 15.43
N SER A 48 -37.26 -3.87 15.84
CA SER A 48 -37.25 -2.63 16.56
C SER A 48 -35.99 -1.81 16.22
N THR A 49 -36.03 -0.49 16.45
CA THR A 49 -34.96 0.41 16.16
C THR A 49 -35.06 1.68 17.01
N ASP A 50 -33.94 2.32 17.30
CA ASP A 50 -33.90 3.65 17.92
C ASP A 50 -33.98 4.80 16.88
N SER A 51 -34.05 4.48 15.59
CA SER A 51 -34.17 5.53 14.54
C SER A 51 -35.49 6.25 14.65
N ALA A 52 -35.46 7.54 14.92
CA ALA A 52 -36.65 8.38 14.92
C ALA A 52 -37.27 8.52 13.51
N THR A 53 -36.45 8.39 12.44
CA THR A 53 -36.92 8.44 11.07
C THR A 53 -37.32 7.04 10.63
N PRO A 54 -38.58 6.81 10.19
CA PRO A 54 -39.01 5.52 9.66
C PRO A 54 -38.18 5.08 8.49
N PHE A 55 -37.94 3.76 8.38
CA PHE A 55 -37.29 3.15 7.22
C PHE A 55 -37.82 1.72 7.01
N THR A 56 -37.66 1.21 5.80
CA THR A 56 -38.15 -0.10 5.41
C THR A 56 -37.07 -1.13 5.61
N VAL A 57 -37.45 -2.32 6.09
CA VAL A 57 -36.63 -3.53 6.15
C VAL A 57 -37.26 -4.59 5.26
N ASP A 58 -36.49 -5.11 4.32
CA ASP A 58 -36.89 -6.20 3.44
C ASP A 58 -36.52 -7.54 4.08
N ILE A 59 -37.43 -8.52 3.92
CA ILE A 59 -37.30 -9.88 4.46
C ILE A 59 -37.16 -10.85 3.30
N TYR A 60 -36.12 -11.66 3.30
CA TYR A 60 -35.76 -12.58 2.22
C TYR A 60 -35.76 -14.03 2.69
N SER A 61 -36.12 -14.93 1.78
CA SER A 61 -35.86 -16.37 1.88
C SER A 61 -35.36 -16.83 0.51
N ASN A 62 -34.21 -17.48 0.48
CA ASN A 62 -33.56 -17.93 -0.76
C ASN A 62 -33.51 -16.83 -1.83
N ASN A 63 -33.01 -15.64 -1.46
CA ASN A 63 -32.91 -14.44 -2.31
C ASN A 63 -34.25 -13.89 -2.89
N THR A 64 -35.38 -14.41 -2.44
CA THR A 64 -36.69 -13.89 -2.81
C THR A 64 -37.26 -13.06 -1.67
N VAL A 65 -37.76 -11.86 -1.98
CA VAL A 65 -38.38 -10.98 -0.98
C VAL A 65 -39.73 -11.64 -0.58
N LEU A 66 -39.87 -11.94 0.72
CA LEU A 66 -41.13 -12.43 1.33
C LEU A 66 -42.06 -11.30 1.70
N GLY A 67 -41.52 -10.14 2.04
CA GLY A 67 -42.27 -8.98 2.46
C GLY A 67 -41.35 -7.90 3.03
N THR A 68 -42.00 -6.83 3.47
CA THR A 68 -41.31 -5.65 4.04
C THR A 68 -42.01 -5.16 5.29
N VAL A 69 -41.29 -4.54 6.19
CA VAL A 69 -41.86 -3.83 7.34
C VAL A 69 -41.23 -2.43 7.43
N THR A 70 -42.03 -1.47 7.89
CA THR A 70 -41.52 -0.11 8.17
C THR A 70 -41.45 0.10 9.66
N ILE A 71 -40.27 0.41 10.19
CA ILE A 71 -40.00 0.55 11.61
C ILE A 71 -39.45 1.94 11.94
N SER A 72 -39.71 2.37 13.15
CA SER A 72 -39.13 3.57 13.78
C SER A 72 -39.14 3.42 15.30
N LYS A 73 -38.45 4.29 16.03
CA LYS A 73 -38.44 4.31 17.48
C LYS A 73 -39.86 4.39 18.06
N GLY A 74 -40.16 3.50 18.99
CA GLY A 74 -41.47 3.40 19.60
C GLY A 74 -42.53 2.71 18.72
N SER A 75 -42.19 2.24 17.53
CA SER A 75 -43.10 1.60 16.59
C SER A 75 -42.53 0.27 16.08
N PRO A 76 -42.23 -0.69 16.99
CA PRO A 76 -41.71 -1.99 16.59
C PRO A 76 -42.76 -2.75 15.80
N GLN A 77 -42.31 -3.52 14.80
CA GLN A 77 -43.18 -4.32 13.92
C GLN A 77 -42.97 -5.81 14.12
N THR A 78 -43.95 -6.57 13.70
CA THR A 78 -43.94 -8.04 13.70
C THR A 78 -44.27 -8.53 12.30
N PHE A 79 -43.52 -9.51 11.80
CA PHE A 79 -43.79 -10.16 10.52
C PHE A 79 -43.90 -11.66 10.70
N ASN A 80 -45.08 -12.21 10.42
CA ASN A 80 -45.35 -13.66 10.54
C ASN A 80 -44.63 -14.44 9.43
N ILE A 81 -43.94 -15.50 9.79
CA ILE A 81 -43.17 -16.34 8.87
C ILE A 81 -43.86 -17.67 8.62
N PRO A 82 -44.09 -18.10 7.37
CA PRO A 82 -44.54 -19.45 7.09
C PRO A 82 -43.60 -20.53 7.60
N LEU A 83 -44.14 -21.61 8.21
CA LEU A 83 -43.37 -22.70 8.82
C LEU A 83 -42.26 -23.23 7.87
N ASN A 84 -42.63 -23.50 6.64
CA ASN A 84 -41.76 -24.11 5.63
C ASN A 84 -40.55 -23.24 5.24
N ARG A 85 -40.46 -22.02 5.74
CA ARG A 85 -39.29 -21.13 5.46
C ARG A 85 -38.15 -21.32 6.43
N MET A 86 -38.40 -21.76 7.67
CA MET A 86 -37.40 -21.89 8.70
C MET A 86 -37.23 -23.32 9.21
N VAL A 87 -38.24 -24.12 9.17
CA VAL A 87 -38.27 -25.43 9.84
C VAL A 87 -38.38 -26.56 8.80
N ALA A 88 -37.45 -27.50 8.86
CA ALA A 88 -37.53 -28.76 8.14
C ALA A 88 -38.39 -29.71 8.92
N THR A 89 -39.40 -30.30 8.28
CA THR A 89 -40.39 -31.23 8.90
C THR A 89 -40.26 -32.64 8.36
N THR A 90 -39.43 -32.85 7.36
CA THR A 90 -39.20 -34.16 6.73
C THR A 90 -37.72 -34.48 6.63
N ASN A 91 -37.38 -35.78 6.70
CA ASN A 91 -35.99 -36.21 6.54
C ASN A 91 -35.35 -35.86 5.19
N GLY A 92 -36.18 -35.74 4.15
CA GLY A 92 -35.71 -35.38 2.80
C GLY A 92 -35.20 -33.92 2.67
N GLU A 93 -35.44 -33.08 3.68
CA GLU A 93 -34.99 -31.71 3.75
C GLU A 93 -33.63 -31.56 4.51
N LEU A 94 -33.12 -32.68 5.03
CA LEU A 94 -31.89 -32.73 5.81
C LEU A 94 -30.72 -33.24 4.97
N PHE A 95 -29.51 -32.88 5.34
CA PHE A 95 -28.24 -33.33 4.73
C PHE A 95 -28.13 -33.07 3.22
N ALA A 96 -28.82 -32.06 2.73
CA ALA A 96 -28.75 -31.59 1.35
C ALA A 96 -28.88 -30.06 1.30
N PRO A 97 -28.30 -29.41 0.28
CA PRO A 97 -28.54 -27.98 0.05
C PRO A 97 -30.04 -27.71 -0.12
N GLY A 98 -30.59 -26.81 0.68
CA GLY A 98 -32.00 -26.45 0.72
C GLY A 98 -32.22 -24.94 0.64
N ASN A 99 -33.49 -24.54 0.57
CA ASN A 99 -33.89 -23.15 0.41
C ASN A 99 -34.59 -22.59 1.67
N LYS A 100 -34.33 -23.20 2.84
CA LYS A 100 -34.83 -22.70 4.11
C LYS A 100 -33.84 -21.73 4.72
N GLY A 101 -34.35 -20.86 5.58
CA GLY A 101 -33.61 -19.79 6.24
C GLY A 101 -34.05 -18.40 5.78
N LEU A 102 -33.76 -17.42 6.57
CA LEU A 102 -34.16 -16.04 6.36
C LEU A 102 -32.95 -15.09 6.47
N TYR A 103 -33.00 -14.04 5.72
CA TYR A 103 -32.21 -12.87 6.01
C TYR A 103 -33.02 -11.59 5.81
N THR A 104 -32.65 -10.56 6.52
CA THR A 104 -33.33 -9.25 6.46
C THR A 104 -32.33 -8.14 6.16
N LYS A 105 -32.80 -7.10 5.47
CA LYS A 105 -31.95 -5.99 5.06
C LYS A 105 -32.69 -4.67 5.19
N GLY A 106 -32.10 -3.72 5.90
CA GLY A 106 -32.59 -2.37 6.06
C GLY A 106 -31.57 -1.31 5.67
N SER A 107 -32.05 -0.09 5.41
CA SER A 107 -31.18 1.04 5.10
C SER A 107 -30.50 1.66 6.32
N LYS A 108 -30.97 1.33 7.51
CA LYS A 108 -30.40 1.76 8.81
C LYS A 108 -30.32 0.57 9.75
N PRO A 109 -29.49 0.64 10.79
CA PRO A 109 -29.39 -0.44 11.78
C PRO A 109 -30.66 -0.64 12.59
N TYR A 110 -30.96 -1.90 12.87
CA TYR A 110 -32.13 -2.33 13.64
C TYR A 110 -31.84 -3.60 14.41
N PHE A 111 -32.72 -3.93 15.40
CA PHE A 111 -32.78 -5.23 16.03
C PHE A 111 -33.80 -6.11 15.37
N VAL A 112 -33.54 -7.39 15.31
CA VAL A 112 -34.54 -8.40 14.95
C VAL A 112 -34.34 -9.68 15.75
N THR A 113 -35.42 -10.21 16.27
CA THR A 113 -35.49 -11.53 16.89
C THR A 113 -36.44 -12.42 16.12
N TYR A 114 -36.04 -13.66 15.92
CA TYR A 114 -36.94 -14.70 15.47
C TYR A 114 -37.55 -15.40 16.69
N ARG A 115 -38.87 -15.29 16.85
CA ARG A 115 -39.58 -15.87 17.98
C ARG A 115 -40.58 -16.89 17.46
N PHE A 116 -40.65 -18.01 18.13
CA PHE A 116 -41.63 -19.04 17.80
C PHE A 116 -42.14 -19.76 19.02
N SER A 117 -43.35 -20.26 18.92
CA SER A 117 -43.99 -21.01 19.99
C SER A 117 -44.89 -22.09 19.41
N VAL A 118 -45.04 -23.18 20.16
CA VAL A 118 -46.04 -24.22 19.97
C VAL A 118 -46.81 -24.34 21.28
N SER A 119 -47.85 -25.16 21.34
CA SER A 119 -48.77 -25.21 22.50
C SER A 119 -48.14 -25.30 23.89
N GLN A 120 -46.91 -25.79 24.01
CA GLN A 120 -46.21 -26.02 25.28
C GLN A 120 -44.73 -25.67 25.23
N HIS A 121 -44.24 -25.09 24.14
CA HIS A 121 -42.82 -24.76 23.98
C HIS A 121 -42.68 -23.37 23.31
N GLY A 122 -41.61 -22.68 23.61
CA GLY A 122 -41.29 -21.39 22.98
C GLY A 122 -39.81 -21.08 23.04
N GLU A 123 -39.32 -20.29 22.07
CA GLU A 123 -37.94 -19.84 22.08
C GLU A 123 -37.79 -18.52 21.34
N ILE A 124 -36.72 -17.78 21.65
CA ILE A 124 -36.30 -16.54 21.03
C ILE A 124 -34.88 -16.67 20.52
N LEU A 125 -34.70 -16.64 19.21
CA LEU A 125 -33.39 -16.52 18.59
C LEU A 125 -33.09 -15.04 18.36
N THR A 126 -32.17 -14.51 19.10
CA THR A 126 -31.74 -13.13 18.92
C THR A 126 -30.69 -13.07 17.80
N SER A 127 -30.98 -12.34 16.74
CA SER A 127 -29.97 -12.14 15.70
C SER A 127 -28.78 -11.37 16.23
N LYS A 128 -27.58 -11.84 15.88
CA LYS A 128 -26.32 -11.19 16.23
C LYS A 128 -25.80 -10.29 15.07
N GLY A 129 -26.63 -10.03 14.04
CA GLY A 129 -26.23 -9.26 12.89
C GLY A 129 -24.95 -9.80 12.23
N LYS A 130 -24.06 -8.93 11.80
CA LYS A 130 -22.75 -9.31 11.24
C LYS A 130 -21.81 -9.96 12.26
N ALA A 131 -22.02 -9.74 13.57
CA ALA A 131 -21.27 -10.45 14.60
C ALA A 131 -21.64 -11.95 14.66
N GLY A 132 -22.82 -12.34 14.15
CA GLY A 132 -23.27 -13.71 14.06
C GLY A 132 -22.90 -14.44 12.76
N ILE A 133 -22.14 -13.82 11.86
CA ILE A 133 -21.65 -14.45 10.64
C ILE A 133 -20.13 -14.51 10.60
N GLY A 134 -19.59 -15.58 10.06
CA GLY A 134 -18.15 -15.82 9.98
C GLY A 134 -17.81 -17.12 9.29
N THR A 135 -16.55 -17.53 9.38
CA THR A 135 -16.06 -18.70 8.63
C THR A 135 -15.71 -19.90 9.52
N LYS A 136 -15.67 -19.72 10.86
CA LYS A 136 -15.33 -20.81 11.79
C LYS A 136 -16.21 -20.79 13.03
N PHE A 137 -16.85 -21.93 13.32
CA PHE A 137 -17.73 -22.13 14.46
C PHE A 137 -17.48 -23.50 15.09
N TYR A 138 -17.99 -23.68 16.31
CA TYR A 138 -18.19 -24.99 16.92
C TYR A 138 -19.69 -25.17 17.24
N ALA A 139 -20.21 -26.35 16.94
CA ALA A 139 -21.61 -26.65 17.23
C ALA A 139 -21.82 -26.72 18.73
N VAL A 140 -22.84 -26.06 19.23
CA VAL A 140 -23.25 -26.12 20.63
C VAL A 140 -24.72 -26.49 20.70
N THR A 141 -24.99 -27.72 21.13
CA THR A 141 -26.33 -28.22 21.37
C THR A 141 -26.48 -28.53 22.86
N ALA A 142 -27.66 -28.47 23.41
CA ALA A 142 -27.83 -28.93 24.78
C ALA A 142 -27.63 -30.44 24.85
N PRO A 143 -26.98 -30.98 25.91
CA PRO A 143 -26.93 -32.43 26.15
C PRO A 143 -28.31 -33.03 26.27
N ILE A 144 -28.51 -34.24 25.76
CA ILE A 144 -29.77 -35.01 25.88
C ILE A 144 -29.62 -35.99 27.02
N GLU A 145 -30.31 -35.78 28.12
CA GLU A 145 -30.20 -36.64 29.28
C GLU A 145 -31.14 -37.85 29.20
N GLU A 146 -32.38 -37.63 28.80
CA GLU A 146 -33.38 -38.71 28.61
C GLU A 146 -33.38 -39.19 27.16
N LEU A 147 -33.44 -40.51 26.96
CA LEU A 147 -33.55 -41.07 25.62
C LEU A 147 -34.99 -41.03 25.14
N ASN A 148 -35.24 -40.30 24.03
CA ASN A 148 -36.55 -40.15 23.44
C ASN A 148 -36.43 -39.88 21.95
N SER A 149 -37.25 -40.52 21.12
CA SER A 149 -37.27 -40.30 19.66
C SER A 149 -37.83 -38.93 19.25
N GLU A 150 -38.50 -38.24 20.16
CA GLU A 150 -39.00 -36.88 19.97
C GLU A 150 -37.90 -35.82 20.22
N TYR A 151 -36.78 -36.21 20.82
CA TYR A 151 -35.65 -35.28 21.06
C TYR A 151 -34.65 -35.33 19.91
N ASN A 152 -33.96 -34.25 19.74
CA ASN A 152 -32.93 -34.14 18.70
C ASN A 152 -31.83 -33.13 19.12
N PHE A 153 -30.71 -33.23 18.46
CA PHE A 153 -29.82 -32.07 18.23
C PHE A 153 -29.98 -31.63 16.78
N THR A 154 -29.87 -30.33 16.54
CA THR A 154 -29.93 -29.77 15.15
C THR A 154 -28.99 -28.60 15.00
N THR A 155 -28.39 -28.52 13.82
CA THR A 155 -27.55 -27.38 13.41
C THR A 155 -27.94 -26.97 12.00
N GLY A 156 -28.37 -25.73 11.87
CA GLY A 156 -28.63 -25.11 10.59
C GLY A 156 -27.47 -24.23 10.17
N ILE A 157 -27.13 -24.26 8.90
CA ILE A 157 -26.06 -23.46 8.26
C ILE A 157 -26.66 -22.72 7.08
N LEU A 158 -26.45 -21.40 6.99
CA LEU A 158 -27.01 -20.56 5.93
C LEU A 158 -25.88 -19.75 5.30
N ALA A 159 -25.69 -19.87 3.98
CA ALA A 159 -24.64 -19.16 3.27
C ALA A 159 -25.04 -17.71 2.97
N THR A 160 -24.09 -16.78 3.17
CA THR A 160 -24.27 -15.36 2.89
C THR A 160 -23.77 -14.96 1.50
N GLU A 161 -23.01 -15.84 0.84
CA GLU A 161 -22.41 -15.63 -0.48
C GLU A 161 -22.54 -16.88 -1.37
N ASP A 162 -22.45 -16.68 -2.69
CA ASP A 162 -22.48 -17.78 -3.65
C ASP A 162 -21.21 -18.64 -3.61
N ASN A 163 -21.37 -19.94 -3.94
CA ASN A 163 -20.28 -20.92 -3.98
C ASN A 163 -19.49 -21.01 -2.66
N THR A 164 -20.19 -20.92 -1.53
CA THR A 164 -19.63 -21.08 -0.18
C THR A 164 -19.40 -22.56 0.10
N LYS A 165 -18.16 -22.99 0.25
CA LYS A 165 -17.81 -24.36 0.62
C LYS A 165 -17.73 -24.48 2.14
N VAL A 166 -18.44 -25.45 2.70
CA VAL A 166 -18.51 -25.71 4.15
C VAL A 166 -18.02 -27.12 4.44
N THR A 167 -17.27 -27.26 5.52
CA THR A 167 -16.82 -28.54 6.07
C THR A 167 -17.20 -28.63 7.55
N VAL A 168 -17.86 -29.71 7.94
CA VAL A 168 -18.20 -30.04 9.34
C VAL A 168 -17.43 -31.29 9.74
N SER A 169 -16.69 -31.22 10.85
CA SER A 169 -15.77 -32.27 11.30
C SER A 169 -15.67 -32.31 12.83
N ASN A 170 -14.85 -33.17 13.37
CA ASN A 170 -14.55 -33.25 14.80
C ASN A 170 -15.76 -33.61 15.71
N TYR A 171 -16.79 -34.20 15.15
CA TYR A 171 -17.86 -34.82 15.95
C TYR A 171 -17.51 -36.25 16.33
N SER A 172 -18.24 -36.80 17.30
CA SER A 172 -17.99 -38.19 17.80
C SER A 172 -18.04 -39.21 16.66
N PRO A 173 -17.08 -40.14 16.55
CA PRO A 173 -17.16 -41.24 15.58
C PRO A 173 -18.38 -42.15 15.79
N ASN A 174 -18.93 -42.18 16.99
CA ASN A 174 -20.11 -42.98 17.33
C ASN A 174 -21.44 -42.27 17.06
N ILE A 175 -21.42 -41.00 16.61
CA ILE A 175 -22.65 -40.26 16.28
C ILE A 175 -23.51 -41.02 15.26
N VAL A 176 -24.81 -40.94 15.39
CA VAL A 176 -25.77 -41.49 14.43
C VAL A 176 -26.68 -40.33 13.96
N PHE A 177 -26.50 -39.94 12.70
CA PHE A 177 -27.34 -38.92 12.10
C PHE A 177 -28.70 -39.48 11.67
N THR A 178 -29.69 -38.62 11.51
CA THR A 178 -31.07 -38.99 11.13
C THR A 178 -31.15 -39.74 9.79
N ASN A 179 -30.24 -39.47 8.85
CA ASN A 179 -30.16 -40.17 7.56
C ASN A 179 -29.44 -41.53 7.63
N GLY A 180 -29.06 -41.97 8.81
CA GLY A 180 -28.33 -43.22 9.03
C GLY A 180 -26.80 -43.12 8.88
N TRP A 181 -26.24 -41.98 8.55
CA TRP A 181 -24.80 -41.80 8.55
C TRP A 181 -24.25 -41.84 9.98
N THR A 182 -23.00 -42.27 10.11
CA THR A 182 -22.28 -42.28 11.38
C THR A 182 -20.99 -41.52 11.28
N GLY A 183 -20.37 -41.14 12.37
CA GLY A 183 -19.07 -40.50 12.36
C GLY A 183 -17.95 -41.40 11.81
N VAL A 184 -18.11 -42.72 11.81
CA VAL A 184 -17.18 -43.64 11.14
C VAL A 184 -17.38 -43.65 9.63
N THR A 185 -18.61 -43.72 9.15
CA THR A 185 -18.91 -43.74 7.69
C THR A 185 -18.70 -42.36 7.03
N ASN A 186 -18.97 -41.32 7.78
CA ASN A 186 -18.87 -39.94 7.33
C ASN A 186 -18.10 -39.12 8.39
N PRO A 187 -16.76 -39.20 8.45
CA PRO A 187 -15.97 -38.47 9.46
C PRO A 187 -15.95 -36.96 9.23
N THR A 188 -16.33 -36.54 8.06
CA THR A 188 -16.55 -35.14 7.67
C THR A 188 -17.74 -34.98 6.75
N LEU A 189 -18.46 -33.90 6.90
CA LEU A 189 -19.50 -33.49 5.95
C LEU A 189 -19.00 -32.28 5.17
N THR A 190 -18.95 -32.37 3.83
CA THR A 190 -18.51 -31.27 2.97
C THR A 190 -19.58 -31.00 1.92
N PHE A 191 -19.97 -29.73 1.76
CA PHE A 191 -21.00 -29.32 0.82
C PHE A 191 -20.76 -27.87 0.37
N THR A 192 -21.40 -27.48 -0.73
CA THR A 192 -21.32 -26.11 -1.27
C THR A 192 -22.73 -25.51 -1.30
N LEU A 193 -22.84 -24.23 -0.91
CA LEU A 193 -24.09 -23.48 -0.84
C LEU A 193 -23.95 -22.19 -1.63
N ASN A 194 -25.02 -21.77 -2.29
CA ASN A 194 -25.15 -20.43 -2.81
C ASN A 194 -25.81 -19.50 -1.78
N LYS A 195 -25.70 -18.21 -1.96
CA LYS A 195 -26.32 -17.20 -1.09
C LYS A 195 -27.79 -17.51 -0.84
N GLY A 196 -28.19 -17.50 0.41
CA GLY A 196 -29.55 -17.82 0.85
C GLY A 196 -29.89 -19.31 0.86
N GLN A 197 -29.02 -20.20 0.39
CA GLN A 197 -29.16 -21.64 0.56
C GLN A 197 -28.62 -22.08 1.93
N SER A 198 -29.22 -23.17 2.43
CA SER A 198 -28.89 -23.72 3.74
C SER A 198 -28.65 -25.22 3.71
N TYR A 199 -28.03 -25.69 4.80
CA TYR A 199 -27.84 -27.11 5.06
C TYR A 199 -28.20 -27.40 6.52
N ILE A 200 -28.99 -28.47 6.77
CA ILE A 200 -29.48 -28.82 8.09
C ILE A 200 -28.94 -30.17 8.49
N ILE A 201 -28.28 -30.23 9.64
CA ILE A 201 -27.74 -31.44 10.27
C ILE A 201 -28.60 -31.80 11.46
N GLU A 202 -28.93 -33.08 11.63
CA GLU A 202 -29.75 -33.56 12.75
C GLU A 202 -29.35 -34.96 13.18
N GLY A 203 -29.48 -35.20 14.48
CA GLY A 203 -29.47 -36.54 15.05
C GLY A 203 -30.54 -36.71 16.13
N ILE A 204 -31.15 -37.91 16.22
CA ILE A 204 -32.28 -38.21 17.11
C ILE A 204 -31.77 -38.57 18.50
N GLY A 205 -32.48 -38.14 19.55
CA GLY A 205 -32.17 -38.35 20.95
C GLY A 205 -32.53 -39.72 21.53
N ASP A 206 -32.95 -40.66 20.69
CA ASP A 206 -33.23 -42.04 21.08
C ASP A 206 -31.95 -42.94 21.19
N LYS A 207 -30.79 -42.41 20.79
CA LYS A 207 -29.51 -43.12 20.84
C LYS A 207 -28.64 -42.60 21.97
N THR A 208 -28.15 -43.46 22.83
CA THR A 208 -27.23 -43.11 23.93
C THR A 208 -25.99 -42.39 23.40
N VAL A 209 -25.52 -42.81 22.23
CA VAL A 209 -24.34 -42.22 21.58
C VAL A 209 -24.56 -40.76 21.12
N ASN A 210 -25.79 -40.31 20.96
CA ASN A 210 -26.15 -38.97 20.51
C ASN A 210 -26.30 -37.95 21.65
N LYS A 211 -26.18 -38.33 22.91
CA LYS A 211 -26.42 -37.45 24.08
C LYS A 211 -25.59 -36.17 24.04
N GLU A 212 -24.31 -36.27 23.65
CA GLU A 212 -23.36 -35.16 23.58
C GLU A 212 -22.50 -35.21 22.28
N ALA A 213 -22.83 -36.14 21.34
CA ALA A 213 -21.93 -36.50 20.24
C ALA A 213 -21.64 -35.41 19.20
N PHE A 214 -22.50 -34.39 19.10
CA PHE A 214 -22.33 -33.27 18.15
C PHE A 214 -21.83 -31.99 18.83
N ILE A 215 -21.79 -31.97 20.18
CA ILE A 215 -21.26 -30.79 20.89
C ILE A 215 -19.76 -30.69 20.59
N GLY A 216 -19.32 -29.51 20.17
CA GLY A 216 -17.94 -29.23 19.79
C GLY A 216 -17.54 -29.67 18.37
N ALA A 217 -18.49 -30.10 17.54
CA ALA A 217 -18.26 -30.34 16.14
C ALA A 217 -17.80 -29.03 15.48
N LYS A 218 -16.72 -29.10 14.69
CA LYS A 218 -16.09 -27.94 14.05
C LYS A 218 -16.74 -27.66 12.70
N ILE A 219 -17.16 -26.42 12.49
CA ILE A 219 -17.79 -25.94 11.25
C ILE A 219 -16.88 -24.90 10.63
N GLU A 220 -16.33 -25.16 9.45
CA GLU A 220 -15.43 -24.26 8.72
C GLU A 220 -16.01 -23.97 7.32
N ALA A 221 -15.92 -22.72 6.91
CA ALA A 221 -16.34 -22.29 5.58
C ALA A 221 -15.30 -21.37 4.95
N ASP A 222 -15.21 -21.36 3.63
CA ASP A 222 -14.32 -20.45 2.87
C ASP A 222 -14.88 -19.03 2.74
N LYS A 223 -16.19 -18.87 3.00
CA LYS A 223 -16.90 -17.59 3.02
C LYS A 223 -17.86 -17.52 4.21
N PRO A 224 -18.29 -16.30 4.61
CA PRO A 224 -19.12 -16.14 5.80
C PRO A 224 -20.44 -16.92 5.73
N ILE A 225 -20.77 -17.59 6.82
CA ILE A 225 -22.03 -18.31 7.05
C ILE A 225 -22.69 -17.85 8.34
N SER A 226 -24.01 -18.05 8.45
CA SER A 226 -24.75 -17.96 9.71
C SER A 226 -25.05 -19.38 10.22
N VAL A 227 -24.94 -19.60 11.54
CA VAL A 227 -25.16 -20.90 12.17
C VAL A 227 -26.19 -20.80 13.29
N THR A 228 -27.23 -21.64 13.27
CA THR A 228 -28.16 -21.82 14.37
C THR A 228 -27.92 -23.21 14.99
N ASN A 229 -27.72 -23.25 16.28
CA ASN A 229 -27.44 -24.49 17.04
C ASN A 229 -28.46 -24.75 18.11
N GLY A 230 -28.63 -26.01 18.48
CA GLY A 230 -29.38 -26.42 19.64
C GLY A 230 -30.21 -27.70 19.42
N ASN A 231 -31.34 -27.77 20.10
CA ASN A 231 -32.28 -28.88 20.05
C ASN A 231 -33.67 -28.31 19.78
N PHE A 232 -34.31 -28.71 18.68
CA PHE A 232 -35.71 -28.29 18.45
C PHE A 232 -36.65 -28.87 19.52
N ASN A 233 -36.30 -30.01 20.07
CA ASN A 233 -36.91 -30.54 21.28
C ASN A 233 -35.81 -31.24 22.08
N GLY A 234 -35.44 -30.67 23.21
CA GLY A 234 -34.32 -31.12 24.05
C GLY A 234 -34.73 -31.30 25.50
N GLN A 235 -34.00 -32.14 26.21
CA GLN A 235 -34.17 -32.40 27.63
C GLN A 235 -32.82 -32.65 28.30
N PHE A 236 -32.29 -31.66 29.05
CA PHE A 236 -31.02 -31.75 29.74
C PHE A 236 -31.15 -31.72 31.28
N ALA A 237 -32.35 -31.43 31.80
CA ALA A 237 -32.55 -31.15 33.20
C ALA A 237 -33.01 -32.40 33.97
N MET A 238 -32.40 -32.60 35.14
CA MET A 238 -32.82 -33.62 36.13
C MET A 238 -33.14 -32.95 37.46
N ALA A 239 -34.30 -33.23 38.02
CA ALA A 239 -34.60 -32.80 39.38
C ALA A 239 -33.70 -33.48 40.41
N ALA A 240 -33.64 -32.89 41.61
CA ALA A 240 -33.10 -33.58 42.77
C ALA A 240 -33.86 -34.91 42.99
N GLY A 241 -33.11 -36.02 43.05
CA GLY A 241 -33.68 -37.35 43.13
C GLY A 241 -33.77 -38.14 41.84
N GLY A 242 -33.29 -37.57 40.68
CA GLY A 242 -33.05 -38.30 39.45
C GLY A 242 -34.24 -38.39 38.50
N SER A 243 -35.30 -37.62 38.72
CA SER A 243 -36.43 -37.54 37.78
C SER A 243 -36.11 -36.56 36.68
N TYR A 244 -36.36 -36.94 35.41
CA TYR A 244 -36.28 -36.03 34.26
C TYR A 244 -37.40 -35.00 34.29
N GLN A 245 -37.09 -33.83 33.83
CA GLN A 245 -38.04 -32.74 33.68
C GLN A 245 -38.64 -32.68 32.26
N GLY A 246 -39.58 -31.80 31.99
CA GLY A 246 -40.13 -31.59 30.66
C GLY A 246 -39.09 -31.20 29.60
N SER A 247 -39.43 -31.32 28.36
CA SER A 247 -38.64 -30.92 27.20
C SER A 247 -39.09 -29.58 26.63
N ASP A 248 -38.21 -28.87 25.96
CA ASP A 248 -38.51 -27.63 25.24
C ASP A 248 -37.63 -27.41 24.00
N ILE A 249 -37.87 -26.32 23.28
CA ILE A 249 -37.00 -25.79 22.24
C ILE A 249 -35.81 -25.12 22.92
N ILE A 250 -34.62 -25.54 22.56
CA ILE A 250 -33.35 -25.08 23.18
C ILE A 250 -32.42 -24.68 22.06
N MET A 251 -32.54 -23.44 21.52
CA MET A 251 -31.86 -23.04 20.33
C MET A 251 -31.43 -21.57 20.40
N ASP A 252 -30.27 -21.28 19.84
CA ASP A 252 -29.84 -19.91 19.61
C ASP A 252 -28.97 -19.80 18.35
N GLN A 253 -28.81 -18.59 17.83
CA GLN A 253 -27.83 -18.27 16.81
C GLN A 253 -26.43 -18.28 17.43
N SER A 254 -25.46 -18.93 16.79
CA SER A 254 -24.09 -18.93 17.23
C SER A 254 -23.32 -17.69 16.76
N VAL A 255 -22.18 -17.42 17.39
CA VAL A 255 -21.18 -16.47 16.94
C VAL A 255 -19.94 -17.19 16.42
N PRO A 256 -19.17 -16.64 15.47
CA PRO A 256 -17.92 -17.24 15.03
C PRO A 256 -16.82 -17.13 16.10
N VAL A 257 -15.83 -18.00 15.99
CA VAL A 257 -14.73 -18.15 16.98
C VAL A 257 -13.98 -16.84 17.26
N ASP A 258 -13.84 -15.96 16.29
CA ASP A 258 -13.19 -14.65 16.43
C ASP A 258 -13.98 -13.64 17.28
N ARG A 259 -15.20 -13.98 17.71
CA ARG A 259 -16.06 -13.18 18.60
C ARG A 259 -16.08 -13.66 20.04
N LEU A 260 -15.39 -14.71 20.34
CA LEU A 260 -15.38 -15.32 21.68
C LEU A 260 -14.46 -14.57 22.63
N GLY A 261 -14.63 -14.88 23.91
CA GLY A 261 -13.77 -14.38 24.99
C GLY A 261 -13.56 -15.45 26.06
N ASN A 262 -13.04 -15.04 27.20
CA ASN A 262 -12.58 -15.94 28.27
C ASN A 262 -13.07 -15.58 29.67
N GLU A 263 -13.93 -14.57 29.80
CA GLU A 263 -14.57 -14.19 31.06
C GLU A 263 -16.05 -13.98 30.86
N PHE A 264 -16.88 -14.52 31.73
CA PHE A 264 -18.33 -14.51 31.60
C PHE A 264 -19.01 -14.41 32.95
N VAL A 265 -20.21 -13.85 33.01
CA VAL A 265 -21.13 -13.94 34.14
C VAL A 265 -22.46 -14.49 33.66
N VAL A 266 -22.86 -15.55 34.28
CA VAL A 266 -24.16 -16.19 34.07
C VAL A 266 -25.08 -15.78 35.21
N VAL A 267 -26.15 -15.04 34.89
CA VAL A 267 -27.17 -14.67 35.87
C VAL A 267 -28.32 -15.66 35.79
N LYS A 268 -28.67 -16.30 36.91
CA LYS A 268 -29.74 -17.28 36.96
C LYS A 268 -31.08 -16.67 36.48
N GLY A 269 -31.81 -17.42 35.69
CA GLY A 269 -33.16 -17.07 35.24
C GLY A 269 -34.24 -17.27 36.31
N ASN A 270 -35.37 -17.83 35.94
CA ASN A 270 -36.54 -17.97 36.79
C ASN A 270 -36.71 -19.36 37.41
N GLY A 271 -35.84 -20.35 37.08
CA GLY A 271 -35.97 -21.68 37.56
C GLY A 271 -35.70 -21.83 39.07
N ASP A 272 -36.29 -22.82 39.71
CA ASP A 272 -36.04 -23.15 41.11
C ASP A 272 -34.58 -23.65 41.27
N ILE A 273 -33.82 -23.02 42.17
CA ILE A 273 -32.44 -23.40 42.45
C ILE A 273 -32.32 -24.84 42.96
N GLY A 274 -33.28 -25.31 43.72
CA GLY A 274 -33.32 -26.65 44.27
C GLY A 274 -33.53 -27.77 43.25
N ARG A 275 -34.02 -27.43 42.06
CA ARG A 275 -34.33 -28.42 41.00
C ARG A 275 -33.21 -28.64 39.98
N ARG A 276 -32.10 -27.94 40.08
CA ARG A 276 -30.95 -28.05 39.18
C ARG A 276 -31.29 -27.92 37.67
N MET A 277 -32.19 -27.01 37.37
CA MET A 277 -32.76 -26.87 36.03
C MET A 277 -32.04 -25.84 35.20
N GLU A 278 -31.15 -25.08 35.81
CA GLU A 278 -30.33 -24.09 35.11
C GLU A 278 -28.85 -24.42 35.23
N ASP A 279 -28.11 -24.27 34.16
CA ASP A 279 -26.70 -24.64 34.09
C ASP A 279 -25.95 -23.70 33.11
N ALA A 280 -24.64 -23.84 33.07
CA ALA A 280 -23.79 -23.26 32.02
C ALA A 280 -23.06 -24.40 31.30
N LEU A 281 -23.12 -24.38 29.99
CA LEU A 281 -22.42 -25.29 29.09
C LEU A 281 -21.26 -24.50 28.45
N ILE A 282 -20.06 -25.01 28.67
CA ILE A 282 -18.81 -24.42 28.13
C ILE A 282 -18.30 -25.33 27.02
N VAL A 283 -17.92 -24.81 25.89
CA VAL A 283 -17.28 -25.56 24.80
C VAL A 283 -15.94 -24.87 24.42
N ALA A 284 -14.86 -25.66 24.55
CA ALA A 284 -13.52 -25.19 24.25
C ALA A 284 -13.24 -25.18 22.74
N THR A 285 -12.59 -24.13 22.25
CA THR A 285 -12.18 -24.00 20.85
C THR A 285 -10.71 -24.31 20.62
N GLU A 286 -9.97 -24.54 21.73
CA GLU A 286 -8.55 -24.89 21.72
C GLU A 286 -8.24 -25.85 22.84
N GLY A 287 -7.32 -26.80 22.60
CA GLY A 287 -6.91 -27.79 23.57
C GLY A 287 -6.13 -27.21 24.76
N GLY A 288 -6.28 -27.83 25.95
CA GLY A 288 -5.66 -27.37 27.19
C GLY A 288 -6.34 -26.17 27.81
N THR A 289 -7.59 -25.90 27.45
CA THR A 289 -8.41 -24.83 28.03
C THR A 289 -8.79 -25.16 29.48
N GLN A 290 -8.31 -24.36 30.43
CA GLN A 290 -8.65 -24.51 31.84
C GLN A 290 -9.85 -23.64 32.20
N VAL A 291 -10.80 -24.19 32.95
CA VAL A 291 -12.03 -23.54 33.39
C VAL A 291 -11.96 -23.25 34.88
N TYR A 292 -12.25 -22.02 35.28
CA TYR A 292 -12.33 -21.60 36.68
C TYR A 292 -13.72 -21.03 36.98
N ILE A 293 -14.26 -21.35 38.12
CA ILE A 293 -15.59 -20.93 38.54
C ILE A 293 -15.49 -20.05 39.79
N ASN A 294 -16.15 -18.89 39.76
CA ASN A 294 -16.18 -17.95 40.86
C ASN A 294 -14.76 -17.60 41.37
N ASN A 295 -14.47 -17.76 42.68
CA ASN A 295 -13.16 -17.52 43.28
C ASN A 295 -12.19 -18.70 43.14
N GLY A 296 -12.53 -19.74 42.39
CA GLY A 296 -11.70 -20.94 42.29
C GLY A 296 -10.29 -20.61 41.74
N THR A 297 -9.27 -21.10 42.44
CA THR A 297 -7.85 -20.98 42.06
C THR A 297 -7.34 -22.24 41.37
N THR A 298 -8.04 -23.38 41.54
CA THR A 298 -7.80 -24.62 40.80
C THR A 298 -8.81 -24.74 39.67
N PRO A 299 -8.41 -25.25 38.49
CA PRO A 299 -9.36 -25.44 37.41
C PRO A 299 -10.42 -26.48 37.76
N ALA A 300 -11.68 -26.14 37.53
CA ALA A 300 -12.81 -27.06 37.66
C ALA A 300 -12.80 -28.12 36.53
N ALA A 301 -12.23 -27.80 35.40
CA ALA A 301 -11.99 -28.70 34.27
C ALA A 301 -10.81 -28.21 33.42
N THR A 302 -10.19 -29.13 32.66
CA THR A 302 -9.23 -28.84 31.57
C THR A 302 -9.75 -29.56 30.33
N LEU A 303 -10.02 -28.80 29.29
CA LEU A 303 -10.73 -29.23 28.09
C LEU A 303 -9.81 -29.36 26.88
N ALA A 304 -10.01 -30.38 26.07
CA ALA A 304 -9.48 -30.47 24.72
C ALA A 304 -10.26 -29.57 23.72
N GLU A 305 -9.76 -29.40 22.52
CA GLU A 305 -10.51 -28.71 21.45
C GLU A 305 -11.81 -29.43 21.13
N GLY A 306 -12.92 -28.73 21.14
CA GLY A 306 -14.27 -29.29 20.94
C GLY A 306 -14.88 -29.95 22.16
N GLU A 307 -14.13 -30.11 23.28
CA GLU A 307 -14.66 -30.71 24.49
C GLU A 307 -15.58 -29.72 25.23
N SER A 308 -16.60 -30.27 25.88
CA SER A 308 -17.60 -29.52 26.63
C SER A 308 -17.56 -29.80 28.12
N TYR A 309 -17.97 -28.80 28.92
CA TYR A 309 -18.10 -28.93 30.38
C TYR A 309 -19.38 -28.26 30.86
N ARG A 310 -20.21 -29.03 31.62
CA ARG A 310 -21.38 -28.51 32.33
C ARG A 310 -21.03 -28.16 33.76
N VAL A 311 -21.22 -26.91 34.14
CA VAL A 311 -20.76 -26.38 35.45
C VAL A 311 -21.55 -26.94 36.62
N ASN A 312 -22.89 -27.10 36.48
CA ASN A 312 -23.78 -27.55 37.56
C ASN A 312 -24.39 -28.94 37.30
N LYS A 313 -23.78 -29.77 36.49
CA LYS A 313 -24.28 -31.12 36.16
C LYS A 313 -24.60 -31.96 37.41
N ILE A 314 -23.83 -31.80 38.47
CA ILE A 314 -23.95 -32.61 39.71
C ILE A 314 -24.62 -31.83 40.86
N SER A 315 -24.38 -30.52 40.97
CA SER A 315 -24.89 -29.66 42.03
C SER A 315 -25.07 -28.24 41.58
N ASN A 316 -25.96 -27.44 42.22
CA ASN A 316 -26.18 -26.01 41.95
C ASN A 316 -25.28 -25.07 42.76
N THR A 317 -24.25 -25.59 43.44
CA THR A 317 -23.43 -24.80 44.37
C THR A 317 -22.61 -23.72 43.73
N ASN A 318 -22.44 -23.73 42.40
CA ASN A 318 -21.70 -22.72 41.66
C ASN A 318 -22.50 -21.43 41.44
N TYR A 319 -23.85 -21.48 41.50
CA TYR A 319 -24.69 -20.29 41.56
C TYR A 319 -24.65 -19.72 42.97
N ILE A 320 -24.03 -18.56 43.14
CA ILE A 320 -23.89 -17.89 44.45
C ILE A 320 -25.05 -16.93 44.67
N ASN A 321 -25.73 -17.07 45.82
CA ASN A 321 -26.78 -16.14 46.22
C ASN A 321 -26.14 -14.79 46.64
N GLN A 322 -26.44 -13.72 45.92
CA GLN A 322 -25.98 -12.39 46.22
C GLN A 322 -26.97 -11.55 47.05
N GLY A 323 -28.00 -12.17 47.58
CA GLY A 323 -29.11 -11.53 48.27
C GLY A 323 -30.40 -11.50 47.46
N ASN A 324 -31.56 -11.39 48.08
CA ASN A 324 -32.89 -11.30 47.46
C ASN A 324 -33.16 -12.42 46.42
N GLU A 325 -32.65 -13.64 46.67
CA GLU A 325 -32.72 -14.77 45.73
C GLU A 325 -32.12 -14.47 44.34
N HIS A 326 -31.23 -13.47 44.28
CA HIS A 326 -30.45 -13.21 43.06
C HIS A 326 -29.21 -14.09 43.05
N TYR A 327 -29.12 -14.95 42.05
CA TYR A 327 -27.98 -15.85 41.89
C TYR A 327 -27.23 -15.53 40.64
N ASN A 328 -25.90 -15.48 40.75
CA ASN A 328 -25.00 -15.37 39.59
C ASN A 328 -23.79 -16.30 39.74
N MET A 329 -23.06 -16.46 38.67
CA MET A 329 -21.89 -17.33 38.59
C MET A 329 -20.88 -16.70 37.65
N TYR A 330 -19.63 -16.59 38.08
CA TYR A 330 -18.54 -16.11 37.25
C TYR A 330 -17.76 -17.29 36.67
N ILE A 331 -17.43 -17.20 35.37
CA ILE A 331 -16.67 -18.21 34.65
C ILE A 331 -15.46 -17.49 33.99
N ARG A 332 -14.28 -18.02 34.25
CA ARG A 332 -13.04 -17.58 33.64
C ARG A 332 -12.33 -18.78 33.03
N THR A 333 -11.80 -18.61 31.83
CA THR A 333 -11.04 -19.62 31.09
C THR A 333 -9.68 -19.12 30.69
N THR A 334 -8.73 -20.02 30.42
CA THR A 334 -7.38 -19.64 29.96
C THR A 334 -7.34 -19.30 28.46
N LYS A 335 -8.37 -19.69 27.70
CA LYS A 335 -8.53 -19.46 26.27
C LYS A 335 -9.98 -19.13 25.96
N ASN A 336 -10.25 -18.60 24.78
CA ASN A 336 -11.60 -18.24 24.35
C ASN A 336 -12.49 -19.49 24.21
N VAL A 337 -13.72 -19.39 24.70
CA VAL A 337 -14.68 -20.47 24.70
C VAL A 337 -16.07 -19.98 24.35
N TYR A 338 -16.94 -20.89 23.95
CA TYR A 338 -18.38 -20.67 24.01
C TYR A 338 -18.90 -20.93 25.45
N VAL A 339 -19.78 -20.04 25.90
CA VAL A 339 -20.58 -20.26 27.12
C VAL A 339 -22.05 -20.08 26.75
N TYR A 340 -22.82 -21.13 26.99
CA TYR A 340 -24.28 -21.07 26.80
C TYR A 340 -24.96 -21.29 28.14
N GLN A 341 -25.94 -20.48 28.44
CA GLN A 341 -26.82 -20.67 29.56
C GLN A 341 -27.95 -21.58 29.15
N LEU A 342 -28.10 -22.66 29.91
CA LEU A 342 -29.27 -23.56 29.92
C LEU A 342 -30.24 -23.03 30.99
N MET A 343 -31.44 -22.59 30.59
CA MET A 343 -32.37 -21.88 31.45
C MET A 343 -33.63 -22.68 31.72
N ALA A 344 -34.25 -22.35 32.83
CA ALA A 344 -35.55 -22.89 33.17
C ALA A 344 -36.63 -21.82 33.08
N GLY A 345 -37.88 -22.27 32.83
CA GLY A 345 -39.06 -21.42 32.93
C GLY A 345 -39.48 -21.14 34.38
N VAL A 346 -40.62 -20.49 34.54
CA VAL A 346 -41.17 -20.13 35.83
C VAL A 346 -42.03 -21.29 36.39
N GLY A 347 -41.74 -21.66 37.64
CA GLY A 347 -42.62 -22.56 38.42
C GLY A 347 -42.00 -23.90 38.79
N ALA A 348 -42.61 -24.53 39.76
CA ALA A 348 -42.04 -25.62 40.54
C ALA A 348 -42.19 -27.01 39.94
N SER A 349 -42.94 -27.22 38.89
CA SER A 349 -43.35 -28.58 38.57
C SER A 349 -42.87 -29.15 37.23
N ASN A 350 -42.67 -28.35 36.18
CA ASN A 350 -42.30 -28.86 34.85
C ASN A 350 -41.59 -27.72 34.08
N ALA A 351 -40.50 -27.33 34.64
CA ALA A 351 -39.76 -26.24 34.01
C ALA A 351 -39.26 -26.66 32.64
N THR A 352 -39.45 -25.84 31.77
CA THR A 352 -39.03 -25.89 30.40
C THR A 352 -37.82 -25.02 30.18
N LEU A 353 -37.17 -25.15 29.08
CA LEU A 353 -35.77 -24.91 28.90
C LEU A 353 -35.59 -23.86 27.85
N GLY A 354 -34.71 -22.89 28.06
CA GLY A 354 -34.24 -21.93 27.07
C GLY A 354 -32.72 -22.04 26.90
N PHE A 355 -32.19 -21.41 25.85
CA PHE A 355 -30.79 -21.50 25.47
C PHE A 355 -30.26 -20.16 25.05
N ASN A 356 -29.28 -19.64 25.80
CA ASN A 356 -28.68 -18.34 25.49
C ASN A 356 -27.16 -18.46 25.34
N TYR A 357 -26.61 -18.03 24.24
CA TYR A 357 -25.20 -17.65 24.17
C TYR A 357 -24.93 -16.50 25.15
N ILE A 358 -23.99 -16.69 26.07
CA ILE A 358 -23.56 -15.67 27.00
C ILE A 358 -22.40 -14.89 26.38
N PRO A 359 -22.55 -13.59 26.16
CA PRO A 359 -21.46 -12.78 25.65
C PRO A 359 -20.33 -12.64 26.68
N PRO A 360 -19.06 -12.63 26.23
CA PRO A 360 -17.93 -12.46 27.12
C PRO A 360 -17.91 -11.03 27.71
N LEU A 361 -17.41 -10.96 28.94
CA LEU A 361 -17.15 -9.68 29.59
C LEU A 361 -15.97 -8.98 28.91
N ASN A 362 -16.17 -7.79 28.47
CA ASN A 362 -15.09 -6.93 28.00
C ASN A 362 -15.51 -5.47 28.13
N CYS A 363 -14.55 -4.60 28.26
CA CYS A 363 -14.79 -3.19 28.45
C CYS A 363 -15.20 -2.46 27.15
N TYR A 364 -15.21 -3.17 26.02
CA TYR A 364 -15.70 -2.66 24.73
C TYR A 364 -17.17 -3.00 24.47
N LEU A 365 -17.88 -3.58 25.46
CA LEU A 365 -19.34 -3.67 25.41
C LEU A 365 -19.96 -2.28 25.30
N PRO A 366 -21.10 -2.15 24.61
CA PRO A 366 -21.76 -0.85 24.48
C PRO A 366 -22.17 -0.29 25.84
N ARG A 367 -22.35 1.02 25.89
CA ARG A 367 -22.92 1.71 27.06
C ARG A 367 -24.44 1.86 26.96
N LYS A 368 -25.03 1.40 25.89
CA LYS A 368 -26.48 1.47 25.62
C LYS A 368 -26.95 0.21 24.91
N ILE A 369 -28.11 -0.26 25.28
CA ILE A 369 -28.89 -1.24 24.50
C ILE A 369 -30.12 -0.52 24.00
N ASP A 370 -30.25 -0.41 22.68
CA ASP A 370 -31.33 0.29 22.02
C ASP A 370 -32.67 -0.42 22.21
N GLU A 371 -33.75 0.16 21.68
CA GLU A 371 -35.08 -0.35 21.86
C GLU A 371 -35.23 -1.81 21.50
N ILE A 372 -35.47 -2.63 22.50
CA ILE A 372 -35.93 -4.02 22.36
C ILE A 372 -37.47 -3.97 22.31
N GLY A 373 -38.03 -4.11 21.12
CA GLY A 373 -39.45 -4.00 20.94
C GLY A 373 -40.23 -5.22 21.46
N LYS A 374 -41.36 -4.98 22.15
CA LYS A 374 -42.29 -6.02 22.58
C LYS A 374 -41.58 -7.17 23.34
N ILE A 375 -40.79 -6.83 24.35
CA ILE A 375 -39.82 -7.71 25.01
C ILE A 375 -40.46 -9.01 25.54
N LYS A 376 -41.73 -8.95 25.94
CA LYS A 376 -42.49 -10.07 26.52
C LYS A 376 -43.26 -10.90 25.48
N ASP A 377 -43.45 -10.38 24.25
CA ASP A 377 -44.34 -10.99 23.29
C ASP A 377 -43.71 -12.24 22.64
N LEU A 378 -44.49 -13.30 22.56
CA LEU A 378 -44.27 -14.48 21.69
C LEU A 378 -45.41 -14.59 20.67
N PRO A 379 -45.16 -15.09 19.44
CA PRO A 379 -46.23 -15.35 18.48
C PRO A 379 -47.14 -16.43 19.02
N TYR A 380 -48.37 -16.14 19.11
CA TYR A 380 -49.45 -16.99 19.65
C TYR A 380 -49.12 -17.74 20.96
N SER A 381 -49.92 -17.41 21.97
CA SER A 381 -49.99 -18.24 23.14
C SER A 381 -51.32 -18.05 23.85
N THR A 382 -52.33 -18.87 23.52
CA THR A 382 -53.51 -19.03 24.36
C THR A 382 -53.23 -19.69 25.69
N THR A 383 -52.07 -20.36 25.83
CA THR A 383 -51.62 -21.05 27.04
C THR A 383 -50.59 -20.27 27.85
N LEU A 384 -50.08 -19.15 27.33
CA LEU A 384 -49.05 -18.32 28.00
C LEU A 384 -49.69 -17.09 28.76
N SER A 385 -50.94 -17.17 29.15
CA SER A 385 -51.47 -16.17 30.06
C SER A 385 -50.71 -16.21 31.40
N GLY A 386 -50.11 -15.09 31.77
CA GLY A 386 -49.34 -15.00 33.01
C GLY A 386 -47.85 -15.34 32.90
N HIS A 387 -47.25 -15.40 31.70
CA HIS A 387 -45.81 -15.56 31.63
C HIS A 387 -45.07 -14.32 32.15
N VAL A 388 -43.95 -14.57 32.80
CA VAL A 388 -43.09 -13.58 33.46
C VAL A 388 -41.75 -13.55 32.72
N VAL A 389 -41.30 -12.35 32.42
CA VAL A 389 -39.98 -12.09 31.81
C VAL A 389 -39.09 -11.34 32.79
N LYS A 390 -38.01 -11.96 33.18
CA LYS A 390 -36.96 -11.36 34.00
C LYS A 390 -35.91 -10.80 33.08
N LEU A 391 -35.58 -9.51 33.24
CA LEU A 391 -34.45 -8.86 32.55
C LEU A 391 -33.24 -8.85 33.47
N ASN A 392 -32.18 -9.51 33.07
CA ASN A 392 -30.88 -9.48 33.73
C ASN A 392 -29.94 -8.50 32.99
N ILE A 393 -29.38 -7.53 33.72
CA ILE A 393 -28.45 -6.57 33.20
C ILE A 393 -27.11 -6.80 33.88
N LEU A 394 -26.04 -6.79 33.12
CA LEU A 394 -24.68 -6.89 33.59
C LEU A 394 -23.89 -5.67 33.14
N THR A 395 -23.20 -5.02 34.07
CA THR A 395 -22.41 -3.80 33.78
C THR A 395 -21.21 -3.71 34.69
N GLU A 396 -20.25 -2.85 34.33
CA GLU A 396 -19.11 -2.59 35.21
C GLU A 396 -19.54 -1.95 36.54
N ALA A 397 -18.84 -2.31 37.62
CA ALA A 397 -19.09 -1.77 38.95
C ALA A 397 -18.99 -0.23 38.96
N GLY A 398 -19.91 0.41 39.68
CA GLY A 398 -20.02 1.86 39.78
C GLY A 398 -20.69 2.53 38.55
N ALA A 399 -21.29 1.73 37.65
CA ALA A 399 -22.10 2.28 36.56
C ALA A 399 -23.46 2.78 37.09
N THR A 400 -23.98 3.83 36.46
CA THR A 400 -25.38 4.25 36.63
C THR A 400 -26.19 3.65 35.49
N VAL A 401 -27.19 2.85 35.79
CA VAL A 401 -28.05 2.17 34.81
C VAL A 401 -29.46 2.73 34.85
N THR A 402 -30.03 2.96 33.67
CA THR A 402 -31.43 3.37 33.53
C THR A 402 -32.17 2.50 32.52
N ILE A 403 -33.46 2.30 32.72
CA ILE A 403 -34.39 1.66 31.79
C ILE A 403 -35.43 2.69 31.35
N ASN A 404 -35.56 2.85 30.03
CA ASN A 404 -36.51 3.84 29.45
C ASN A 404 -36.32 5.26 30.03
N GLY A 405 -35.05 5.63 30.38
CA GLY A 405 -34.72 6.91 31.01
C GLY A 405 -35.00 7.00 32.52
N GLY A 406 -35.65 5.99 33.12
CA GLY A 406 -35.88 5.93 34.57
C GLY A 406 -34.79 5.13 35.32
N PRO A 407 -34.47 5.51 36.56
CA PRO A 407 -33.54 4.78 37.41
C PRO A 407 -34.08 3.42 37.83
N LEU A 408 -33.16 2.47 38.08
CA LEU A 408 -33.52 1.16 38.64
C LEU A 408 -33.89 1.25 40.13
N LEU A 409 -34.81 0.45 40.57
CA LEU A 409 -35.13 0.35 42.00
C LEU A 409 -33.94 -0.30 42.74
N PRO A 410 -33.64 0.10 43.99
CA PRO A 410 -32.58 -0.49 44.79
C PRO A 410 -32.71 -2.00 45.00
N SER A 411 -33.94 -2.53 44.96
CA SER A 411 -34.21 -3.96 45.03
C SER A 411 -33.81 -4.78 43.81
N TYR A 412 -33.49 -4.13 42.70
CA TYR A 412 -33.06 -4.77 41.48
C TYR A 412 -31.55 -4.89 41.37
N GLY A 413 -30.77 -4.31 42.31
CA GLY A 413 -29.33 -4.36 42.35
C GLY A 413 -28.71 -2.95 42.63
N PRO A 414 -27.36 -2.79 42.50
CA PRO A 414 -26.42 -3.75 41.94
C PRO A 414 -26.12 -4.92 42.87
N TYR A 415 -26.12 -6.11 42.34
CA TYR A 415 -25.66 -7.34 42.98
C TYR A 415 -24.20 -7.65 42.62
N GLN A 416 -23.38 -8.00 43.60
CA GLN A 416 -22.00 -8.36 43.38
C GLN A 416 -21.88 -9.63 42.53
N VAL A 417 -20.74 -9.84 41.95
CA VAL A 417 -20.37 -11.07 41.25
C VAL A 417 -19.17 -11.69 41.96
N THR A 418 -19.37 -12.83 42.55
CA THR A 418 -18.29 -13.55 43.26
C THR A 418 -17.22 -14.00 42.26
N GLY A 419 -15.97 -13.53 42.42
CA GLY A 419 -14.85 -13.83 41.51
C GLY A 419 -14.43 -12.68 40.62
N THR A 420 -15.28 -11.63 40.46
CA THR A 420 -14.91 -10.41 39.73
C THR A 420 -15.55 -9.19 40.38
N PRO A 421 -14.77 -8.33 41.05
CA PRO A 421 -15.29 -7.12 41.68
C PRO A 421 -15.58 -5.99 40.65
N ASN A 422 -15.14 -6.16 39.44
CA ASN A 422 -15.26 -5.14 38.37
C ASN A 422 -16.64 -5.14 37.73
N TRP A 423 -17.45 -6.17 37.96
CA TRP A 423 -18.77 -6.35 37.34
C TRP A 423 -19.86 -6.55 38.39
N VAL A 424 -21.01 -6.01 38.08
CA VAL A 424 -22.22 -6.14 38.89
C VAL A 424 -23.40 -6.50 38.01
N SER A 425 -24.40 -7.17 38.60
CA SER A 425 -25.63 -7.55 37.91
C SER A 425 -26.84 -6.88 38.52
N TYR A 426 -27.85 -6.68 37.69
CA TYR A 426 -29.21 -6.28 38.10
C TYR A 426 -30.23 -7.29 37.60
N SER A 427 -31.32 -7.40 38.28
CA SER A 427 -32.45 -8.24 37.86
C SER A 427 -33.75 -7.48 38.01
N VAL A 428 -34.46 -7.29 36.92
CA VAL A 428 -35.76 -6.60 36.87
C VAL A 428 -36.82 -7.67 36.63
N PRO A 429 -37.67 -7.98 37.59
CA PRO A 429 -38.72 -8.98 37.41
C PRO A 429 -39.85 -8.43 36.55
N ASP A 430 -40.47 -9.30 35.77
CA ASP A 430 -41.68 -9.04 34.94
C ASP A 430 -41.64 -7.76 34.09
N ILE A 431 -40.57 -7.65 33.31
CA ILE A 431 -40.43 -6.52 32.36
C ILE A 431 -41.41 -6.65 31.19
N THR A 432 -41.97 -5.56 30.73
CA THR A 432 -42.94 -5.52 29.64
C THR A 432 -42.72 -4.36 28.69
N GLY A 433 -43.34 -4.44 27.48
CA GLY A 433 -43.35 -3.39 26.48
C GLY A 433 -42.02 -3.25 25.72
N ASN A 434 -41.72 -2.00 25.37
CA ASN A 434 -40.45 -1.69 24.70
C ASN A 434 -39.42 -1.25 25.73
N VAL A 435 -38.18 -1.75 25.62
CA VAL A 435 -37.15 -1.54 26.63
C VAL A 435 -35.89 -0.96 25.99
N THR A 436 -35.42 0.16 26.53
CA THR A 436 -34.09 0.73 26.21
C THR A 436 -33.29 0.80 27.52
N ILE A 437 -32.05 0.35 27.47
CA ILE A 437 -31.12 0.36 28.61
C ILE A 437 -29.98 1.32 28.32
N ASN A 438 -29.69 2.25 29.27
CA ASN A 438 -28.52 3.10 29.22
C ASN A 438 -27.65 2.86 30.45
N SER A 439 -26.34 2.87 30.26
CA SER A 439 -25.37 2.73 31.34
C SER A 439 -24.23 3.73 31.13
N THR A 440 -23.63 4.21 32.19
CA THR A 440 -22.43 5.07 32.10
C THR A 440 -21.16 4.28 31.76
N LYS A 441 -21.22 2.95 31.82
CA LYS A 441 -20.12 2.05 31.50
C LYS A 441 -20.60 0.89 30.62
N ALA A 442 -19.71 -0.02 30.26
CA ALA A 442 -20.01 -1.21 29.49
C ALA A 442 -21.21 -1.98 30.03
N VAL A 443 -22.16 -2.36 29.17
CA VAL A 443 -23.39 -3.06 29.56
C VAL A 443 -23.77 -4.15 28.57
N THR A 444 -24.30 -5.24 29.11
CA THR A 444 -25.03 -6.26 28.35
C THR A 444 -26.29 -6.68 29.09
N ALA A 445 -27.27 -7.23 28.39
CA ALA A 445 -28.51 -7.66 28.99
C ALA A 445 -29.08 -8.88 28.29
N GLY A 446 -29.73 -9.73 29.07
CA GLY A 446 -30.47 -10.88 28.61
C GLY A 446 -31.78 -11.02 29.33
N ILE A 447 -32.68 -11.74 28.72
CA ILE A 447 -33.96 -12.12 29.34
C ILE A 447 -34.02 -13.63 29.58
N SER A 448 -34.76 -13.95 30.60
CA SER A 448 -35.30 -15.31 30.81
C SER A 448 -36.78 -15.17 31.09
N GLY A 449 -37.60 -15.89 30.31
CA GLY A 449 -39.06 -15.83 30.42
C GLY A 449 -39.65 -17.19 30.47
N GLY A 450 -40.90 -17.27 30.90
CA GLY A 450 -41.63 -18.50 30.87
C GLY A 450 -42.92 -18.46 31.65
N SER A 451 -43.73 -19.51 31.47
CA SER A 451 -44.95 -19.77 32.23
C SER A 451 -45.19 -21.26 32.24
N GLY A 452 -45.29 -21.87 33.44
CA GLY A 452 -45.58 -23.26 33.58
C GLY A 452 -44.57 -24.16 32.86
N VAL A 453 -44.95 -24.66 31.71
CA VAL A 453 -44.14 -25.57 30.89
C VAL A 453 -43.35 -24.91 29.77
N VAL A 454 -43.43 -23.60 29.60
CA VAL A 454 -42.71 -22.86 28.55
C VAL A 454 -41.57 -22.04 29.15
N GLY A 455 -40.36 -22.22 28.66
CA GLY A 455 -39.20 -21.38 28.98
C GLY A 455 -38.54 -20.87 27.69
N TYR A 456 -38.01 -19.68 27.74
CA TYR A 456 -37.31 -19.05 26.64
C TYR A 456 -36.36 -17.97 27.11
N GLY A 457 -35.42 -17.61 26.27
CA GLY A 457 -34.54 -16.51 26.59
C GLY A 457 -33.91 -15.82 25.36
N GLY A 458 -33.13 -14.81 25.63
CA GLY A 458 -32.42 -14.08 24.60
C GLY A 458 -31.43 -13.08 25.20
N TYR A 459 -30.32 -12.84 24.55
CA TYR A 459 -29.38 -11.78 24.88
C TYR A 459 -29.40 -10.69 23.80
N PHE A 460 -29.18 -9.43 24.21
CA PHE A 460 -29.42 -8.26 23.36
C PHE A 460 -28.21 -7.37 23.17
N ALA A 461 -27.03 -7.73 23.70
CA ALA A 461 -25.80 -7.00 23.47
C ALA A 461 -24.55 -7.83 23.80
N GLY A 462 -23.41 -7.43 23.26
CA GLY A 462 -22.12 -7.98 23.67
C GLY A 462 -21.64 -9.19 22.90
N PHE A 463 -22.21 -9.51 21.73
CA PHE A 463 -21.84 -10.69 20.95
C PHE A 463 -20.49 -10.61 20.26
N SER A 464 -19.72 -9.56 20.48
CA SER A 464 -18.34 -9.45 20.01
C SER A 464 -17.43 -8.99 21.13
N SER A 465 -16.33 -9.71 21.35
CA SER A 465 -15.26 -9.27 22.27
C SER A 465 -14.40 -8.16 21.68
N ILE A 466 -14.52 -7.91 20.38
CA ILE A 466 -13.79 -6.89 19.63
C ILE A 466 -14.80 -6.08 18.82
N PRO A 467 -14.79 -4.73 18.93
CA PRO A 467 -15.59 -3.86 18.09
C PRO A 467 -15.32 -4.12 16.60
N VAL A 468 -16.35 -4.00 15.78
CA VAL A 468 -16.26 -4.22 14.34
C VAL A 468 -16.57 -2.94 13.58
N ILE A 469 -15.93 -2.80 12.41
CA ILE A 469 -16.27 -1.74 11.47
C ILE A 469 -17.59 -2.09 10.80
N ALA A 470 -18.54 -1.16 10.86
CA ALA A 470 -19.78 -1.22 10.11
C ALA A 470 -19.73 -0.27 8.91
N LYS A 471 -20.66 -0.46 8.00
CA LYS A 471 -20.89 0.45 6.88
C LYS A 471 -22.06 1.38 7.23
N GLN A 472 -21.78 2.67 7.30
CA GLN A 472 -22.80 3.69 7.54
C GLN A 472 -23.57 4.01 6.26
N ASN A 473 -22.86 4.14 5.13
CA ASN A 473 -23.43 4.51 3.85
C ASN A 473 -22.57 4.01 2.68
N GLY A 474 -23.16 3.88 1.48
CA GLY A 474 -22.51 3.48 0.27
C GLY A 474 -22.08 2.00 0.26
N ASP A 475 -21.63 1.49 -0.87
CA ASP A 475 -21.15 0.10 -0.99
C ASP A 475 -19.70 0.03 -1.47
N CYS A 476 -19.21 1.12 -2.07
CA CYS A 476 -17.90 1.20 -2.70
C CYS A 476 -17.43 2.66 -2.80
N ILE A 477 -16.21 2.89 -3.23
CA ILE A 477 -15.63 4.23 -3.44
C ILE A 477 -15.93 4.72 -4.87
N PRO A 478 -16.41 5.95 -5.03
CA PRO A 478 -16.78 6.93 -3.99
C PRO A 478 -18.16 6.64 -3.38
N GLY A 479 -18.34 7.01 -2.13
CA GLY A 479 -19.65 7.01 -1.46
C GLY A 479 -19.73 6.15 -0.21
N ILE A 480 -18.81 5.18 -0.02
CA ILE A 480 -18.78 4.38 1.21
C ILE A 480 -18.31 5.24 2.40
N VAL A 481 -19.01 5.12 3.50
CA VAL A 481 -18.62 5.64 4.81
C VAL A 481 -18.56 4.47 5.79
N LEU A 482 -17.44 4.32 6.44
CA LEU A 482 -17.20 3.33 7.49
C LEU A 482 -17.43 3.96 8.85
N GLU A 483 -17.89 3.17 9.80
CA GLU A 483 -18.06 3.60 11.19
C GLU A 483 -17.75 2.46 12.15
N VAL A 484 -17.45 2.82 13.38
CA VAL A 484 -17.49 1.97 14.57
C VAL A 484 -18.35 2.66 15.61
N ASP A 485 -18.71 1.95 16.69
CA ASP A 485 -19.45 2.51 17.80
C ASP A 485 -18.78 3.82 18.29
N ASP A 486 -19.59 4.87 18.46
CA ASP A 486 -19.13 6.19 18.86
C ASP A 486 -18.99 6.36 20.38
N SER A 487 -19.26 5.30 21.17
CA SER A 487 -19.13 5.29 22.63
C SER A 487 -17.68 5.12 23.13
N PHE A 488 -16.71 4.92 22.24
CA PHE A 488 -15.30 4.77 22.61
C PHE A 488 -14.63 6.13 22.81
N ASP A 489 -13.55 6.14 23.61
CA ASP A 489 -12.89 7.40 24.00
C ASP A 489 -11.99 7.95 22.91
N THR A 490 -11.29 7.09 22.15
CA THR A 490 -10.44 7.50 21.03
C THR A 490 -10.50 6.53 19.86
N TYR A 491 -10.19 7.06 18.68
CA TYR A 491 -10.14 6.33 17.42
C TYR A 491 -8.89 6.68 16.66
N GLN A 492 -8.33 5.72 15.92
CA GLN A 492 -7.33 5.93 14.88
C GLN A 492 -7.55 4.92 13.78
N TRP A 493 -7.88 5.40 12.59
CA TRP A 493 -8.06 4.56 11.40
C TRP A 493 -6.73 4.22 10.74
N TYR A 494 -6.67 3.02 10.17
CA TYR A 494 -5.54 2.48 9.44
C TYR A 494 -5.97 1.98 8.07
N LYS A 495 -5.07 2.08 7.10
CA LYS A 495 -5.17 1.40 5.81
C LYS A 495 -3.92 0.54 5.63
N GLU A 496 -4.10 -0.75 5.29
CA GLU A 496 -3.00 -1.72 5.16
C GLU A 496 -2.03 -1.66 6.37
N ASN A 497 -2.60 -1.61 7.58
CA ASN A 497 -1.89 -1.45 8.86
C ASN A 497 -1.12 -0.12 9.06
N ASN A 498 -1.19 0.83 8.13
CA ASN A 498 -0.59 2.15 8.27
C ASN A 498 -1.63 3.14 8.82
N PRO A 499 -1.29 3.94 9.85
CA PRO A 499 -2.20 4.93 10.39
C PRO A 499 -2.52 6.01 9.34
N ILE A 500 -3.79 6.35 9.23
CA ILE A 500 -4.26 7.43 8.35
C ILE A 500 -4.18 8.74 9.13
N PRO A 501 -3.34 9.70 8.73
CA PRO A 501 -3.18 10.96 9.47
C PRO A 501 -4.50 11.72 9.62
N GLY A 502 -4.83 12.13 10.85
CA GLY A 502 -6.03 12.91 11.15
C GLY A 502 -7.35 12.13 11.16
N ALA A 503 -7.34 10.83 10.85
CA ALA A 503 -8.54 9.98 10.87
C ALA A 503 -8.79 9.46 12.30
N THR A 504 -9.30 10.33 13.17
CA THR A 504 -9.50 10.08 14.61
C THR A 504 -10.97 10.18 15.04
N SER A 505 -11.91 10.17 14.11
CA SER A 505 -13.35 10.10 14.38
C SER A 505 -13.83 8.65 14.42
N HIS A 506 -14.99 8.40 15.07
CA HIS A 506 -15.66 7.10 15.02
C HIS A 506 -16.06 6.68 13.60
N SER A 507 -16.14 7.62 12.65
CA SER A 507 -16.43 7.36 11.24
C SER A 507 -15.31 7.83 10.33
N TYR A 508 -15.17 7.17 9.18
CA TYR A 508 -14.17 7.48 8.18
C TYR A 508 -14.72 7.24 6.75
N THR A 509 -14.41 8.16 5.84
CA THR A 509 -14.77 8.04 4.43
C THR A 509 -13.54 7.61 3.62
N PRO A 510 -13.44 6.34 3.22
CA PRO A 510 -12.35 5.84 2.40
C PRO A 510 -12.26 6.53 1.04
N THR A 511 -11.06 6.90 0.63
CA THR A 511 -10.77 7.49 -0.68
C THR A 511 -10.07 6.52 -1.63
N GLN A 512 -9.64 5.36 -1.13
CA GLN A 512 -8.95 4.32 -1.89
C GLN A 512 -9.43 2.95 -1.43
N SER A 513 -9.48 1.98 -2.34
CA SER A 513 -9.72 0.58 -1.99
C SER A 513 -8.58 0.05 -1.11
N GLY A 514 -8.90 -0.94 -0.28
CA GLY A 514 -7.91 -1.52 0.63
C GLY A 514 -8.53 -2.13 1.87
N ASN A 515 -7.66 -2.62 2.74
CA ASN A 515 -7.97 -3.18 4.04
C ASN A 515 -7.95 -2.08 5.10
N TYR A 516 -9.10 -1.85 5.72
CA TYR A 516 -9.25 -0.84 6.76
C TYR A 516 -9.43 -1.47 8.12
N THR A 517 -8.77 -0.91 9.12
CA THR A 517 -8.94 -1.22 10.55
C THR A 517 -9.00 0.09 11.33
N VAL A 518 -9.55 0.04 12.53
CA VAL A 518 -9.50 1.17 13.47
C VAL A 518 -9.03 0.68 14.82
N ARG A 519 -8.08 1.41 15.41
CA ARG A 519 -7.64 1.23 16.78
C ARG A 519 -8.48 2.13 17.68
N ILE A 520 -9.04 1.54 18.70
CA ILE A 520 -9.91 2.21 19.66
C ILE A 520 -9.41 2.05 21.10
N THR A 521 -9.78 2.98 21.97
CA THR A 521 -9.51 2.92 23.41
C THR A 521 -10.76 3.25 24.21
N VAL A 522 -10.88 2.67 25.39
CA VAL A 522 -11.95 2.93 26.36
C VAL A 522 -11.35 2.93 27.76
N GLY A 523 -11.41 4.06 28.48
CA GLY A 523 -10.90 4.19 29.84
C GLY A 523 -9.48 3.66 29.99
N SER A 524 -9.27 2.76 30.94
CA SER A 524 -7.99 2.08 31.18
C SER A 524 -7.85 0.76 30.43
N CYS A 525 -8.77 0.42 29.51
CA CYS A 525 -8.72 -0.82 28.73
C CYS A 525 -7.51 -0.87 27.80
N PRO A 526 -6.88 -2.04 27.58
CA PRO A 526 -5.87 -2.19 26.56
C PRO A 526 -6.44 -1.77 25.18
N PRO A 527 -5.73 -0.99 24.37
CA PRO A 527 -6.20 -0.61 23.04
C PRO A 527 -6.50 -1.84 22.19
N VAL A 528 -7.57 -1.79 21.43
CA VAL A 528 -7.99 -2.86 20.52
C VAL A 528 -8.00 -2.35 19.09
N ILE A 529 -7.59 -3.21 18.14
CA ILE A 529 -7.71 -2.98 16.69
C ILE A 529 -8.86 -3.87 16.20
N THR A 530 -9.77 -3.28 15.42
CA THR A 530 -10.88 -4.03 14.82
C THR A 530 -10.41 -5.07 13.81
N PRO A 531 -11.21 -6.09 13.51
CA PRO A 531 -11.04 -6.88 12.32
C PRO A 531 -11.00 -6.03 11.05
N VAL A 532 -10.35 -6.56 10.02
CA VAL A 532 -10.20 -5.87 8.73
C VAL A 532 -11.56 -5.73 8.05
N TYR A 533 -11.83 -4.52 7.55
CA TYR A 533 -12.94 -4.23 6.65
C TYR A 533 -12.40 -3.98 5.24
N LYS A 534 -12.83 -4.76 4.26
CA LYS A 534 -12.41 -4.60 2.87
C LYS A 534 -13.29 -3.57 2.14
N VAL A 535 -12.66 -2.57 1.55
CA VAL A 535 -13.32 -1.52 0.78
C VAL A 535 -12.91 -1.62 -0.68
N TYR A 536 -13.89 -1.64 -1.56
CA TYR A 536 -13.71 -1.79 -3.01
C TYR A 536 -14.02 -0.48 -3.74
N THR A 537 -13.49 -0.33 -4.94
CA THR A 537 -13.86 0.73 -5.88
C THR A 537 -15.13 0.35 -6.64
N CYS A 538 -16.03 1.31 -6.86
CA CYS A 538 -17.21 1.10 -7.68
C CYS A 538 -16.84 0.85 -9.15
N LEU A 539 -17.68 0.11 -9.87
CA LEU A 539 -17.54 0.00 -11.32
C LEU A 539 -17.57 1.40 -11.94
N LYS A 540 -16.44 1.82 -12.48
CA LYS A 540 -16.31 3.10 -13.15
C LYS A 540 -16.89 3.00 -14.55
N LYS A 541 -17.67 4.01 -14.96
CA LYS A 541 -18.17 4.14 -16.32
C LYS A 541 -17.56 5.36 -16.97
N THR A 542 -16.91 5.17 -18.11
CA THR A 542 -16.25 6.22 -18.87
C THR A 542 -16.75 6.27 -20.31
N THR A 543 -16.66 7.43 -20.91
CA THR A 543 -16.96 7.61 -22.34
C THR A 543 -15.74 8.19 -23.03
N ILE A 544 -15.31 7.53 -24.10
CA ILE A 544 -14.16 7.92 -24.92
C ILE A 544 -14.66 8.16 -26.32
N ASN A 545 -14.19 9.25 -26.95
CA ASN A 545 -14.40 9.49 -28.37
C ASN A 545 -13.08 9.26 -29.09
N ASP A 546 -13.10 8.48 -30.16
CA ASP A 546 -11.90 8.16 -30.92
C ASP A 546 -12.22 8.11 -32.43
N THR A 547 -11.20 8.19 -33.26
CA THR A 547 -11.33 8.16 -34.70
C THR A 547 -10.65 6.91 -35.25
N VAL A 548 -11.30 6.27 -36.20
CA VAL A 548 -10.77 5.13 -36.94
C VAL A 548 -10.40 5.60 -38.33
N CYS A 549 -9.14 5.46 -38.65
CA CYS A 549 -8.56 5.88 -39.93
C CYS A 549 -8.07 4.62 -40.64
N ASP A 550 -8.61 4.34 -41.80
CA ASP A 550 -8.17 3.23 -42.66
C ASP A 550 -7.87 1.88 -41.93
N GLY A 551 -8.61 0.86 -42.24
CA GLY A 551 -8.31 -0.50 -41.75
C GLY A 551 -8.72 -0.79 -40.31
N VAL A 552 -8.00 -1.68 -39.63
CA VAL A 552 -8.34 -2.20 -38.31
C VAL A 552 -7.77 -1.27 -37.23
N LYS A 553 -8.62 -0.81 -36.32
CA LYS A 553 -8.23 -0.08 -35.11
C LYS A 553 -7.96 -1.06 -33.96
N GLN A 554 -6.79 -0.98 -33.36
CA GLN A 554 -6.47 -1.68 -32.14
C GLN A 554 -6.87 -0.82 -30.93
N ILE A 555 -7.73 -1.33 -30.08
CA ILE A 555 -8.20 -0.68 -28.86
C ILE A 555 -7.62 -1.46 -27.68
N VAL A 556 -6.69 -0.82 -26.97
CA VAL A 556 -6.05 -1.41 -25.80
C VAL A 556 -6.83 -0.94 -24.57
N PRO A 557 -7.52 -1.85 -23.85
CA PRO A 557 -8.19 -1.47 -22.61
C PRO A 557 -7.18 -0.96 -21.57
N THR A 558 -7.43 0.25 -21.07
CA THR A 558 -6.59 0.87 -20.06
C THR A 558 -7.47 1.57 -19.02
N PHE A 559 -7.11 1.45 -17.77
CA PHE A 559 -7.82 2.15 -16.70
C PHE A 559 -7.66 3.66 -16.81
N SER A 560 -8.76 4.36 -16.59
CA SER A 560 -8.76 5.83 -16.58
C SER A 560 -8.19 6.41 -15.27
N SER A 561 -8.16 5.63 -14.18
CA SER A 561 -7.71 6.08 -12.85
C SER A 561 -7.12 4.99 -11.95
N SER A 562 -7.28 3.70 -12.26
CA SER A 562 -6.65 2.62 -11.50
C SER A 562 -5.20 2.41 -11.95
N THR A 563 -4.35 2.01 -11.01
CA THR A 563 -2.96 1.61 -11.26
C THR A 563 -2.81 0.11 -11.52
N GLN A 564 -3.91 -0.64 -11.51
CA GLN A 564 -3.91 -2.08 -11.77
C GLN A 564 -3.65 -2.36 -13.25
N THR A 565 -3.09 -3.52 -13.52
CA THR A 565 -2.91 -4.02 -14.90
C THR A 565 -4.19 -4.74 -15.33
N VAL A 566 -4.66 -4.46 -16.54
CA VAL A 566 -5.83 -5.14 -17.12
C VAL A 566 -5.54 -6.64 -17.25
N VAL A 567 -6.47 -7.47 -16.79
CA VAL A 567 -6.42 -8.93 -16.99
C VAL A 567 -7.13 -9.27 -18.31
N PRO A 568 -6.42 -9.76 -19.33
CA PRO A 568 -6.96 -9.99 -20.67
C PRO A 568 -8.26 -10.80 -20.68
N GLY A 569 -8.34 -11.88 -19.91
CA GLY A 569 -9.51 -12.74 -19.83
C GLY A 569 -10.78 -12.10 -19.24
N THR A 570 -10.67 -10.88 -18.70
CA THR A 570 -11.82 -10.12 -18.16
C THR A 570 -12.41 -9.14 -19.16
N VAL A 571 -11.75 -8.92 -20.30
CA VAL A 571 -12.23 -8.01 -21.34
C VAL A 571 -13.43 -8.63 -22.02
N THR A 572 -14.54 -7.91 -22.02
CA THR A 572 -15.80 -8.36 -22.63
C THR A 572 -16.45 -7.21 -23.38
N ILE A 573 -16.99 -7.47 -24.57
CA ILE A 573 -17.80 -6.51 -25.31
C ILE A 573 -19.24 -6.65 -24.86
N LEU A 574 -19.78 -5.60 -24.26
CA LEU A 574 -21.17 -5.53 -23.79
C LEU A 574 -22.15 -5.10 -24.91
N THR A 575 -21.69 -4.18 -25.78
CA THR A 575 -22.43 -3.74 -26.95
C THR A 575 -21.49 -3.77 -28.15
N PRO A 576 -21.70 -4.64 -29.13
CA PRO A 576 -20.90 -4.69 -30.34
C PRO A 576 -21.13 -3.46 -31.23
N PRO A 577 -20.20 -3.13 -32.15
CA PRO A 577 -20.40 -2.05 -33.10
C PRO A 577 -21.54 -2.38 -34.11
N ALA A 578 -22.23 -1.35 -34.57
CA ALA A 578 -23.33 -1.51 -35.53
C ALA A 578 -22.84 -1.57 -36.99
N ASN A 579 -21.70 -0.91 -37.27
CA ASN A 579 -21.19 -0.73 -38.64
C ASN A 579 -19.78 -1.29 -38.82
N GLY A 580 -19.46 -2.36 -38.11
CA GLY A 580 -18.18 -3.01 -38.15
C GLY A 580 -18.18 -4.34 -37.39
N ASN A 581 -16.99 -4.87 -37.18
CA ASN A 581 -16.76 -6.05 -36.36
C ASN A 581 -15.70 -5.74 -35.30
N ALA A 582 -15.94 -6.18 -34.08
CA ALA A 582 -14.99 -6.05 -32.98
C ALA A 582 -14.69 -7.43 -32.38
N VAL A 583 -13.41 -7.79 -32.32
CA VAL A 583 -12.93 -9.08 -31.81
C VAL A 583 -11.89 -8.84 -30.73
N ILE A 584 -12.01 -9.60 -29.63
CA ILE A 584 -11.05 -9.55 -28.51
C ILE A 584 -9.97 -10.61 -28.75
N ASP A 585 -8.72 -10.22 -28.66
CA ASP A 585 -7.60 -11.15 -28.56
C ASP A 585 -7.60 -11.74 -27.12
N PRO A 586 -7.82 -13.06 -26.95
CA PRO A 586 -7.95 -13.65 -25.62
C PRO A 586 -6.64 -13.66 -24.82
N VAL A 587 -5.48 -13.49 -25.46
CA VAL A 587 -4.16 -13.48 -24.81
C VAL A 587 -3.79 -12.09 -24.33
N THR A 588 -4.08 -11.08 -25.15
CA THR A 588 -3.68 -9.69 -24.85
C THR A 588 -4.81 -8.81 -24.31
N GLY A 589 -6.07 -9.22 -24.51
CA GLY A 589 -7.24 -8.43 -24.18
C GLY A 589 -7.48 -7.24 -25.12
N VAL A 590 -6.68 -7.10 -26.19
CA VAL A 590 -6.82 -6.02 -27.18
C VAL A 590 -8.06 -6.26 -28.01
N ILE A 591 -8.87 -5.21 -28.24
CA ILE A 591 -10.05 -5.26 -29.07
C ILE A 591 -9.67 -4.74 -30.46
N SER A 592 -9.76 -5.58 -31.48
CA SER A 592 -9.54 -5.22 -32.88
C SER A 592 -10.87 -4.83 -33.50
N TYR A 593 -11.07 -3.55 -33.80
CA TYR A 593 -12.23 -3.05 -34.52
C TYR A 593 -11.93 -2.85 -36.00
N ALA A 594 -12.74 -3.46 -36.85
CA ALA A 594 -12.71 -3.27 -38.29
C ALA A 594 -14.06 -2.69 -38.77
N PRO A 595 -14.09 -1.46 -39.31
CA PRO A 595 -15.29 -0.92 -39.87
C PRO A 595 -15.75 -1.75 -41.07
N ALA A 596 -17.06 -1.74 -41.36
CA ALA A 596 -17.60 -2.34 -42.57
C ALA A 596 -16.96 -1.66 -43.81
N TYR A 597 -16.73 -2.45 -44.84
CA TYR A 597 -16.08 -1.94 -46.06
C TYR A 597 -16.80 -0.70 -46.65
N GLY A 598 -16.04 0.40 -46.85
CA GLY A 598 -16.53 1.67 -47.38
C GLY A 598 -17.40 2.47 -46.40
N TYR A 599 -17.52 2.06 -45.14
CA TYR A 599 -18.29 2.80 -44.16
C TYR A 599 -17.49 4.02 -43.67
N ILE A 600 -18.11 5.20 -43.67
CA ILE A 600 -17.65 6.46 -43.10
C ILE A 600 -18.78 7.01 -42.24
N GLY A 601 -18.51 7.33 -41.00
CA GLY A 601 -19.50 7.85 -40.06
C GLY A 601 -19.31 7.37 -38.63
N PRO A 602 -20.29 7.62 -37.73
CA PRO A 602 -20.20 7.24 -36.32
C PRO A 602 -20.49 5.76 -36.09
N ASP A 603 -19.75 5.12 -35.15
CA ASP A 603 -20.03 3.80 -34.62
C ASP A 603 -19.79 3.79 -33.12
N LYS A 604 -20.14 2.71 -32.41
CA LYS A 604 -20.07 2.63 -30.97
C LYS A 604 -19.75 1.22 -30.47
N ILE A 605 -18.85 1.10 -29.52
CA ILE A 605 -18.55 -0.13 -28.80
C ILE A 605 -18.68 0.14 -27.30
N VAL A 606 -19.36 -0.75 -26.56
CA VAL A 606 -19.31 -0.73 -25.08
C VAL A 606 -18.57 -1.98 -24.63
N TYR A 607 -17.51 -1.82 -23.86
CA TYR A 607 -16.74 -2.94 -23.34
C TYR A 607 -16.42 -2.73 -21.86
N LYS A 608 -16.13 -3.83 -21.17
CA LYS A 608 -15.77 -3.88 -19.75
C LYS A 608 -14.51 -4.68 -19.57
N PHE A 609 -13.71 -4.33 -18.57
CA PHE A 609 -12.51 -5.05 -18.15
C PHE A 609 -12.25 -4.87 -16.67
N CYS A 610 -11.43 -5.77 -16.09
CA CYS A 610 -11.05 -5.74 -14.69
C CYS A 610 -9.53 -5.89 -14.53
N GLY A 611 -9.03 -5.48 -13.37
CA GLY A 611 -7.62 -5.47 -13.00
C GLY A 611 -7.14 -6.76 -12.36
N ASN A 612 -5.84 -6.80 -12.05
CA ASN A 612 -5.11 -7.97 -11.57
C ASN A 612 -4.96 -8.06 -10.06
N ASN A 613 -5.60 -7.19 -9.29
CA ASN A 613 -5.55 -7.29 -7.84
C ASN A 613 -6.60 -8.29 -7.35
N PRO A 614 -6.22 -9.47 -6.82
CA PRO A 614 -7.17 -10.50 -6.43
C PRO A 614 -8.06 -10.09 -5.25
N ASP A 615 -7.56 -9.22 -4.37
CA ASP A 615 -8.29 -8.78 -3.18
C ASP A 615 -9.16 -7.54 -3.44
N PHE A 616 -8.71 -6.62 -4.32
CA PHE A 616 -9.36 -5.34 -4.61
C PHE A 616 -9.37 -5.07 -6.11
N THR A 617 -10.07 -5.91 -6.86
CA THR A 617 -10.16 -5.81 -8.32
C THR A 617 -10.95 -4.58 -8.73
N ASP A 618 -10.30 -3.64 -9.40
CA ASP A 618 -10.98 -2.54 -10.06
C ASP A 618 -11.55 -3.01 -11.39
N CYS A 619 -12.74 -2.53 -11.74
CA CYS A 619 -13.34 -2.77 -13.06
C CYS A 619 -13.80 -1.44 -13.67
N GLU A 620 -13.73 -1.37 -15.00
CA GLU A 620 -14.18 -0.21 -15.76
C GLU A 620 -15.03 -0.64 -16.96
N GLU A 621 -16.12 0.10 -17.20
CA GLU A 621 -16.98 -0.02 -18.36
C GLU A 621 -16.75 1.21 -19.24
N VAL A 622 -16.33 0.99 -20.46
CA VAL A 622 -16.01 2.05 -21.42
C VAL A 622 -17.04 2.07 -22.53
N THR A 623 -17.67 3.22 -22.72
CA THR A 623 -18.41 3.54 -23.93
C THR A 623 -17.46 4.22 -24.91
N LEU A 624 -17.11 3.55 -25.99
CA LEU A 624 -16.24 4.07 -27.05
C LEU A 624 -17.09 4.50 -28.23
N ASN A 625 -17.17 5.81 -28.45
CA ASN A 625 -17.77 6.38 -29.65
C ASN A 625 -16.69 6.52 -30.72
N LEU A 626 -16.90 5.96 -31.88
CA LEU A 626 -15.96 5.91 -32.98
C LEU A 626 -16.43 6.82 -34.13
N THR A 627 -15.49 7.53 -34.75
CA THR A 627 -15.73 8.24 -36.02
C THR A 627 -14.86 7.60 -37.09
N VAL A 628 -15.45 6.88 -38.02
CA VAL A 628 -14.72 6.26 -39.14
C VAL A 628 -14.49 7.31 -40.24
N SER A 629 -13.25 7.48 -40.68
CA SER A 629 -12.82 8.50 -41.65
C SER A 629 -11.66 7.99 -42.51
N GLU A 630 -11.55 8.48 -43.73
CA GLU A 630 -10.42 8.18 -44.61
C GLU A 630 -9.18 9.03 -44.26
N SER A 631 -8.01 8.48 -44.46
CA SER A 631 -6.75 9.21 -44.26
C SER A 631 -6.33 10.00 -45.53
N PRO A 632 -5.71 11.14 -45.38
CA PRO A 632 -5.28 11.94 -46.55
C PRO A 632 -4.19 11.23 -47.36
N VAL A 633 -4.20 11.39 -48.69
CA VAL A 633 -3.15 10.87 -49.58
C VAL A 633 -1.94 11.78 -49.52
N VAL A 634 -0.74 11.20 -49.42
CA VAL A 634 0.53 11.91 -49.32
C VAL A 634 1.58 11.27 -50.25
N ASN A 635 2.57 12.09 -50.66
CA ASN A 635 3.71 11.69 -51.46
C ASN A 635 5.01 12.17 -50.81
N ASP A 636 6.05 11.37 -50.94
CA ASP A 636 7.38 11.73 -50.45
C ASP A 636 8.01 12.85 -51.30
N ALA A 637 8.93 13.60 -50.70
CA ALA A 637 9.60 14.71 -51.32
C ALA A 637 11.09 14.76 -51.02
N LEU A 638 11.82 15.57 -51.80
CA LEU A 638 13.23 15.84 -51.57
C LEU A 638 13.50 17.34 -51.71
N ILE A 639 14.25 17.90 -50.75
CA ILE A 639 14.67 19.29 -50.77
C ILE A 639 16.19 19.43 -50.59
N ARG A 640 16.78 20.43 -51.18
CA ARG A 640 18.21 20.74 -51.13
C ARG A 640 18.44 22.16 -50.66
N THR A 641 19.50 22.34 -49.83
CA THR A 641 19.92 23.66 -49.38
C THR A 641 21.45 23.72 -49.24
N CYS A 642 22.02 24.90 -49.15
CA CYS A 642 23.43 25.06 -48.90
C CYS A 642 23.75 24.80 -47.41
N PHE A 643 24.96 24.36 -47.15
CA PHE A 643 25.48 24.22 -45.79
C PHE A 643 25.48 25.57 -45.06
N LEU A 644 25.51 25.51 -43.71
CA LEU A 644 25.68 26.67 -42.84
C LEU A 644 27.16 26.79 -42.46
N GLU A 645 27.76 27.99 -42.60
CA GLU A 645 29.16 28.17 -42.22
C GLU A 645 29.49 27.83 -40.77
N ALA A 646 28.53 28.08 -39.83
CA ALA A 646 28.70 27.79 -38.43
C ALA A 646 28.75 26.26 -38.14
N ASN A 647 28.11 25.45 -38.99
CA ASN A 647 28.19 23.99 -38.95
C ASN A 647 27.97 23.40 -40.34
N PRO A 648 29.04 23.15 -41.09
CA PRO A 648 28.96 22.72 -42.51
C PRO A 648 28.28 21.37 -42.76
N ALA A 649 28.07 20.60 -41.73
CA ALA A 649 27.28 19.37 -41.83
C ALA A 649 25.77 19.63 -41.86
N THR A 650 25.32 20.87 -41.62
CA THR A 650 23.91 21.26 -41.53
C THR A 650 23.55 22.30 -42.57
N GLY A 651 22.27 22.35 -42.95
CA GLY A 651 21.66 23.33 -43.80
C GLY A 651 20.37 23.90 -43.20
N LEU A 652 19.95 25.05 -43.67
CA LEU A 652 18.68 25.70 -43.31
C LEU A 652 17.62 25.30 -44.32
N PHE A 653 16.63 24.55 -43.88
CA PHE A 653 15.52 24.03 -44.67
C PHE A 653 14.21 24.76 -44.36
N ASN A 654 13.41 25.05 -45.40
CA ASN A 654 12.04 25.52 -45.26
C ASN A 654 11.08 24.36 -45.57
N LEU A 655 10.60 23.66 -44.54
CA LEU A 655 9.74 22.48 -44.65
C LEU A 655 8.29 22.84 -44.97
N ILE A 656 7.85 24.10 -44.73
CA ILE A 656 6.49 24.55 -45.02
C ILE A 656 6.21 24.53 -46.52
N ASN A 657 7.19 24.88 -47.31
CA ASN A 657 7.07 24.98 -48.77
C ASN A 657 7.11 23.59 -49.46
N VAL A 658 7.29 22.53 -48.72
CA VAL A 658 7.33 21.19 -49.31
C VAL A 658 5.93 20.69 -49.60
N SER A 659 5.68 20.39 -50.87
CA SER A 659 4.40 19.86 -51.35
C SER A 659 4.40 18.33 -51.20
N VAL A 660 3.74 17.83 -50.15
CA VAL A 660 3.60 16.39 -49.87
C VAL A 660 2.18 15.87 -50.05
N THR A 661 1.22 16.76 -50.32
CA THR A 661 -0.19 16.37 -50.53
C THR A 661 -0.92 17.42 -51.36
N LEU A 662 -1.93 16.99 -52.11
CA LEU A 662 -2.89 17.83 -52.80
C LEU A 662 -4.20 18.02 -52.01
N ALA A 663 -4.36 17.30 -50.85
CA ALA A 663 -5.55 17.39 -50.03
C ALA A 663 -5.71 18.81 -49.45
N THR A 664 -6.91 19.33 -49.49
CA THR A 664 -7.28 20.65 -48.93
C THR A 664 -7.87 20.50 -47.53
N GLY A 665 -7.76 21.52 -46.69
CA GLY A 665 -8.32 21.50 -45.34
C GLY A 665 -7.55 20.59 -44.36
N VAL A 666 -6.28 20.29 -44.68
CA VAL A 666 -5.43 19.45 -43.83
C VAL A 666 -4.45 20.30 -43.01
N THR A 667 -4.13 19.79 -41.83
CA THR A 667 -3.07 20.34 -40.99
C THR A 667 -1.78 19.55 -41.22
N LYS A 668 -0.66 20.26 -41.39
CA LYS A 668 0.69 19.66 -41.49
C LYS A 668 1.45 19.85 -40.19
N LYS A 669 2.05 18.78 -39.70
CA LYS A 669 2.98 18.78 -38.58
C LYS A 669 4.30 18.11 -38.98
N TYR A 670 5.40 18.55 -38.41
CA TYR A 670 6.75 18.23 -38.88
C TYR A 670 7.52 17.51 -37.78
N TYR A 671 8.19 16.41 -38.10
CA TYR A 671 8.85 15.55 -37.11
C TYR A 671 10.24 15.09 -37.62
N PRO A 672 11.20 14.92 -36.68
CA PRO A 672 12.54 14.45 -37.02
C PRO A 672 12.60 12.93 -37.33
N SER A 673 11.62 12.14 -36.87
CA SER A 673 11.57 10.70 -37.12
C SER A 673 10.15 10.22 -37.43
N LEU A 674 10.03 9.06 -38.07
CA LEU A 674 8.74 8.39 -38.30
C LEU A 674 8.04 8.02 -37.00
N ALA A 675 8.81 7.57 -36.00
CA ALA A 675 8.31 7.25 -34.67
C ALA A 675 7.70 8.46 -33.97
N ASP A 676 8.40 9.62 -34.02
CA ASP A 676 7.90 10.85 -33.46
C ASP A 676 6.64 11.34 -34.18
N ALA A 677 6.60 11.20 -35.51
CA ALA A 677 5.43 11.57 -36.31
C ALA A 677 4.20 10.72 -35.93
N HIS A 678 4.39 9.44 -35.67
CA HIS A 678 3.29 8.58 -35.17
C HIS A 678 2.91 8.92 -33.74
N ALA A 679 3.89 9.04 -32.85
CA ALA A 679 3.69 9.36 -31.43
C ALA A 679 3.22 10.79 -31.17
N GLY A 680 3.50 11.74 -32.11
CA GLY A 680 3.22 13.16 -31.94
C GLY A 680 4.21 13.84 -30.97
N THR A 681 5.39 13.27 -30.77
CA THR A 681 6.46 13.78 -29.92
C THR A 681 7.53 14.52 -30.72
N ASN A 682 8.31 15.37 -30.09
CA ASN A 682 9.43 16.07 -30.70
C ASN A 682 9.06 16.84 -31.99
N GLU A 683 7.87 17.45 -32.05
CA GLU A 683 7.44 18.27 -33.22
C GLU A 683 8.42 19.39 -33.51
N ILE A 684 8.80 19.55 -34.76
CA ILE A 684 9.64 20.65 -35.25
C ILE A 684 8.80 21.93 -35.25
N LEU A 685 9.02 22.77 -34.24
CA LEU A 685 8.23 23.99 -34.00
C LEU A 685 8.59 25.15 -34.95
N THR A 686 9.74 25.09 -35.61
CA THR A 686 10.21 26.11 -36.58
C THR A 686 10.44 25.51 -37.95
N PRO A 687 9.40 24.95 -38.60
CA PRO A 687 9.56 24.25 -39.88
C PRO A 687 9.97 25.18 -41.05
N SER A 688 9.75 26.49 -40.96
CA SER A 688 10.22 27.46 -41.93
C SER A 688 11.74 27.69 -41.90
N ASN A 689 12.36 27.40 -40.77
CA ASN A 689 13.78 27.67 -40.49
C ASN A 689 14.42 26.46 -39.78
N TYR A 690 14.26 25.27 -40.35
CA TYR A 690 14.76 24.05 -39.77
C TYR A 690 16.22 23.80 -40.12
N ILE A 691 17.08 23.79 -39.14
CA ILE A 691 18.50 23.50 -39.31
C ILE A 691 18.73 22.02 -39.06
N ALA A 692 19.23 21.30 -40.06
CA ALA A 692 19.48 19.88 -39.97
C ALA A 692 20.65 19.42 -40.86
N PRO A 693 21.27 18.29 -40.59
CA PRO A 693 22.21 17.61 -41.50
C PRO A 693 21.45 16.90 -42.62
N ASN A 694 22.21 16.25 -43.52
CA ASN A 694 21.63 15.25 -44.43
C ASN A 694 20.84 14.22 -43.66
N GLY A 695 19.64 13.89 -44.12
CA GLY A 695 18.77 12.94 -43.43
C GLY A 695 17.36 12.95 -43.99
N VAL A 696 16.44 12.59 -43.15
CA VAL A 696 15.01 12.59 -43.47
C VAL A 696 14.24 13.27 -42.36
N VAL A 697 13.17 13.96 -42.73
CA VAL A 697 12.14 14.45 -41.81
C VAL A 697 10.80 13.97 -42.29
N TYR A 698 9.82 13.97 -41.41
CA TYR A 698 8.51 13.45 -41.70
C TYR A 698 7.45 14.53 -41.56
N ILE A 699 6.58 14.63 -42.53
CA ILE A 699 5.43 15.54 -42.51
C ILE A 699 4.17 14.72 -42.31
N LYS A 700 3.58 14.85 -41.12
CA LYS A 700 2.29 14.28 -40.76
C LYS A 700 1.18 15.17 -41.29
N VAL A 701 0.42 14.67 -42.23
CA VAL A 701 -0.72 15.36 -42.86
C VAL A 701 -1.98 14.85 -42.20
N ILE A 702 -2.75 15.72 -41.57
CA ILE A 702 -3.88 15.36 -40.71
C ILE A 702 -5.15 15.99 -41.28
N ASN A 703 -6.22 15.24 -41.48
CA ASN A 703 -7.52 15.76 -41.85
C ASN A 703 -8.31 16.32 -40.65
N ALA A 704 -9.50 16.87 -40.87
CA ALA A 704 -10.34 17.46 -39.84
C ALA A 704 -10.80 16.42 -38.75
N ASN A 705 -10.85 15.13 -39.07
CA ASN A 705 -11.22 14.07 -38.17
C ASN A 705 -10.01 13.45 -37.41
N GLY A 706 -8.81 13.99 -37.60
CA GLY A 706 -7.60 13.49 -36.94
C GLY A 706 -6.90 12.35 -37.68
N CYS A 707 -7.46 11.83 -38.77
CA CYS A 707 -6.81 10.81 -39.58
C CYS A 707 -5.61 11.39 -40.32
N TYR A 708 -4.52 10.63 -40.36
CA TYR A 708 -3.30 11.13 -40.91
C TYR A 708 -2.51 10.11 -41.73
N ARG A 709 -1.70 10.61 -42.63
CA ARG A 709 -0.60 9.90 -43.25
C ARG A 709 0.69 10.72 -43.08
N VAL A 710 1.79 9.99 -43.16
CA VAL A 710 3.11 10.61 -42.99
C VAL A 710 3.89 10.50 -44.29
N ALA A 711 4.34 11.64 -44.81
CA ALA A 711 5.24 11.72 -45.94
C ALA A 711 6.69 11.84 -45.44
N MET A 712 7.59 11.18 -46.11
CA MET A 712 9.04 11.31 -45.88
C MET A 712 9.59 12.43 -46.75
N VAL A 713 10.39 13.33 -46.17
CA VAL A 713 11.10 14.38 -46.89
C VAL A 713 12.60 14.19 -46.71
N THR A 714 13.28 13.90 -47.79
CA THR A 714 14.74 13.79 -47.81
C THR A 714 15.39 15.17 -47.83
N LEU A 715 16.28 15.41 -46.90
CA LEU A 715 17.06 16.64 -46.75
C LEU A 715 18.46 16.41 -47.28
N VAL A 716 18.89 17.28 -48.18
CA VAL A 716 20.24 17.24 -48.78
C VAL A 716 20.92 18.57 -48.55
N VAL A 717 21.99 18.56 -47.77
CA VAL A 717 22.90 19.69 -47.56
C VAL A 717 24.00 19.61 -48.59
N LEU A 718 24.10 20.64 -49.41
CA LEU A 718 25.20 20.78 -50.39
C LEU A 718 26.47 21.13 -49.60
N PRO A 719 27.54 20.33 -49.68
CA PRO A 719 28.73 20.51 -48.86
C PRO A 719 29.53 21.74 -49.25
N PRO A 720 30.33 22.29 -48.30
CA PRO A 720 31.27 23.37 -48.65
C PRO A 720 32.36 22.85 -49.59
N VAL A 721 32.59 23.59 -50.65
CA VAL A 721 33.68 23.34 -51.56
C VAL A 721 34.80 24.31 -51.19
N LYS A 722 35.93 23.77 -50.77
CA LYS A 722 37.11 24.53 -50.32
C LYS A 722 38.22 24.46 -51.38
N SER A 723 39.16 25.36 -51.26
CA SER A 723 40.38 25.35 -52.04
C SER A 723 41.31 24.29 -51.49
N ASP A 724 41.83 23.46 -52.37
CA ASP A 724 42.84 22.43 -52.05
C ASP A 724 44.28 22.97 -51.99
N VAL A 725 44.50 24.21 -52.51
CA VAL A 725 45.85 24.79 -52.57
C VAL A 725 46.09 25.86 -51.49
N LEU A 726 45.01 26.37 -50.89
CA LEU A 726 45.10 27.39 -49.87
C LEU A 726 45.45 26.73 -48.52
N ALA A 727 46.70 26.92 -48.10
CA ALA A 727 47.18 26.35 -46.84
C ALA A 727 47.85 27.40 -45.94
N ASP A 728 47.86 27.10 -44.67
CA ASP A 728 48.56 27.91 -43.64
C ASP A 728 50.04 28.04 -43.90
N LYS A 729 50.61 29.17 -43.52
CA LYS A 729 52.06 29.42 -43.66
C LYS A 729 52.64 29.91 -42.36
N ILE A 730 53.87 29.55 -42.15
CA ILE A 730 54.68 30.05 -41.02
C ILE A 730 55.79 30.93 -41.51
N ILE A 731 55.95 32.09 -40.93
CA ILE A 731 56.95 33.04 -41.26
C ILE A 731 57.50 33.70 -39.98
N CYS A 732 58.72 34.29 -40.05
CA CYS A 732 59.15 35.19 -38.96
C CYS A 732 58.20 36.37 -38.83
N MET A 733 58.09 36.98 -37.64
CA MET A 733 57.07 37.96 -37.26
C MET A 733 57.01 39.16 -38.33
N GLU A 734 58.14 39.57 -38.87
CA GLU A 734 58.20 40.67 -39.83
C GLU A 734 58.16 40.23 -41.33
N GLY A 735 58.08 38.97 -41.59
CA GLY A 735 58.02 38.35 -42.92
C GLY A 735 56.72 38.62 -43.66
N LYS A 736 56.70 38.43 -44.99
CA LYS A 736 55.56 38.58 -45.91
C LYS A 736 55.48 37.42 -46.89
N THR A 737 54.27 37.00 -47.23
CA THR A 737 54.02 35.86 -48.15
C THR A 737 52.89 36.18 -49.17
N THR A 738 52.53 35.18 -49.97
CA THR A 738 51.39 35.19 -50.93
C THR A 738 50.44 34.09 -50.62
N LEU A 739 49.11 34.35 -50.65
CA LEU A 739 48.09 33.36 -50.51
C LEU A 739 47.35 33.18 -51.85
N ASP A 740 47.04 31.90 -52.18
CA ASP A 740 46.36 31.51 -53.45
C ASP A 740 45.17 30.63 -53.14
N ALA A 741 43.98 31.03 -53.55
CA ALA A 741 42.73 30.27 -53.31
C ALA A 741 42.47 29.22 -54.42
N GLY A 742 43.30 29.05 -55.38
CA GLY A 742 43.13 28.07 -56.47
C GLY A 742 41.98 28.43 -57.46
N PRO A 743 41.97 27.85 -58.65
CA PRO A 743 40.94 28.06 -59.65
C PRO A 743 39.66 27.24 -59.40
N GLY A 744 38.54 27.50 -60.12
CA GLY A 744 37.34 26.67 -60.14
C GLY A 744 36.11 27.24 -59.42
N PHE A 745 36.26 28.35 -58.75
CA PHE A 745 35.14 29.03 -58.07
C PHE A 745 34.51 30.11 -58.97
N LYS A 746 33.20 30.35 -58.82
CA LYS A 746 32.42 31.35 -59.56
C LYS A 746 32.83 32.80 -59.19
N SER A 747 33.23 33.00 -57.93
CA SER A 747 33.77 34.23 -57.39
C SER A 747 34.58 34.06 -56.13
N TYR A 748 35.46 35.04 -55.85
CA TYR A 748 36.31 35.12 -54.67
C TYR A 748 36.02 36.42 -53.92
N GLU A 749 36.11 36.46 -52.65
CA GLU A 749 36.04 37.64 -51.78
C GLU A 749 36.97 37.45 -50.59
N TRP A 750 38.10 38.09 -50.51
CA TRP A 750 39.08 38.03 -49.45
C TRP A 750 38.78 38.99 -48.31
N SER A 751 39.24 38.69 -47.11
CA SER A 751 39.19 39.55 -45.92
C SER A 751 39.91 40.89 -46.15
N THR A 752 40.76 41.02 -47.16
CA THR A 752 41.43 42.21 -47.56
C THR A 752 40.61 43.07 -48.55
N GLY A 753 39.42 42.60 -48.93
CA GLY A 753 38.57 43.26 -49.98
C GLY A 753 38.93 42.87 -51.40
N ALA A 754 39.96 42.09 -51.65
CA ALA A 754 40.34 41.63 -52.98
C ALA A 754 39.37 40.54 -53.48
N THR A 755 39.11 40.60 -54.81
CA THR A 755 38.21 39.62 -55.47
C THR A 755 38.92 38.69 -56.44
N THR A 756 40.24 38.68 -56.43
CA THR A 756 41.12 37.86 -57.24
C THR A 756 41.42 36.52 -56.63
N GLN A 757 41.82 35.56 -57.45
CA GLN A 757 42.22 34.24 -56.97
C GLN A 757 43.37 34.27 -55.94
N THR A 758 44.33 35.21 -56.15
CA THR A 758 45.54 35.32 -55.30
C THR A 758 45.62 36.70 -54.64
N ILE A 759 46.19 36.79 -53.46
CA ILE A 759 46.62 38.03 -52.76
C ILE A 759 48.08 37.94 -52.33
N LYS A 760 48.79 39.11 -52.54
CA LYS A 760 50.24 39.20 -52.31
C LYS A 760 50.57 40.11 -51.13
N ASN A 761 51.78 40.01 -50.62
CA ASN A 761 52.36 40.86 -49.54
C ASN A 761 51.57 40.75 -48.20
N VAL A 762 51.06 39.56 -47.85
CA VAL A 762 50.40 39.29 -46.57
C VAL A 762 51.37 39.00 -45.48
N GLY A 763 51.20 39.60 -44.31
CA GLY A 763 52.03 39.37 -43.11
C GLY A 763 51.38 38.32 -42.19
N VAL A 764 51.93 38.18 -40.97
CA VAL A 764 51.33 37.33 -39.90
C VAL A 764 49.90 37.81 -39.61
N GLY A 765 48.97 36.91 -39.63
CA GLY A 765 47.59 37.23 -39.41
C GLY A 765 46.64 36.12 -39.86
N VAL A 766 45.37 36.37 -39.68
CA VAL A 766 44.28 35.44 -40.11
C VAL A 766 43.59 36.09 -41.29
N TYR A 767 43.53 35.35 -42.38
CA TYR A 767 42.84 35.74 -43.61
C TYR A 767 41.73 34.78 -43.94
N TRP A 768 40.65 35.24 -44.51
CA TRP A 768 39.62 34.39 -45.06
C TRP A 768 39.32 34.77 -46.52
N VAL A 769 38.81 33.80 -47.24
CA VAL A 769 38.25 33.93 -48.56
C VAL A 769 36.89 33.27 -48.65
N LYS A 770 35.90 33.98 -49.19
CA LYS A 770 34.63 33.44 -49.59
C LYS A 770 34.71 32.89 -50.99
N LEU A 771 34.41 31.67 -51.18
CA LEU A 771 34.46 30.87 -52.39
C LEU A 771 33.03 30.52 -52.81
N LYS A 772 32.55 31.05 -53.97
CA LYS A 772 31.18 30.72 -54.43
C LYS A 772 31.21 29.53 -55.41
N THR A 773 30.42 28.49 -55.08
CA THR A 773 30.23 27.31 -55.94
C THR A 773 28.73 27.11 -56.13
N GLY A 774 28.22 27.22 -57.37
CA GLY A 774 26.78 27.29 -57.61
C GLY A 774 26.15 28.47 -56.92
N GLU A 775 25.18 28.21 -55.99
CA GLU A 775 24.54 29.20 -55.12
C GLU A 775 25.14 29.21 -53.71
N CYS A 776 25.99 28.24 -53.38
CA CYS A 776 26.59 28.12 -52.08
C CYS A 776 27.90 28.92 -51.96
N ILE A 777 28.09 29.53 -50.79
CA ILE A 777 29.29 30.28 -50.43
C ILE A 777 29.99 29.54 -49.32
N THR A 778 31.27 29.26 -49.49
CA THR A 778 32.14 28.64 -48.49
C THR A 778 33.18 29.66 -48.04
N THR A 779 33.26 29.94 -46.74
CA THR A 779 34.34 30.71 -46.16
C THR A 779 35.48 29.76 -45.77
N GLN A 780 36.69 30.00 -46.32
CA GLN A 780 37.89 29.27 -45.96
C GLN A 780 38.86 30.23 -45.30
N THR A 781 39.26 29.87 -44.13
CA THR A 781 40.26 30.62 -43.35
C THR A 781 41.63 30.02 -43.55
N VAL A 782 42.59 30.88 -43.66
CA VAL A 782 44.02 30.54 -43.74
C VAL A 782 44.77 31.42 -42.77
N LYS A 783 45.73 30.85 -42.12
CA LYS A 783 46.50 31.58 -41.11
C LYS A 783 47.97 31.63 -41.51
N VAL A 784 48.51 32.79 -41.38
CA VAL A 784 49.95 33.05 -41.48
C VAL A 784 50.43 33.21 -40.04
N TYR A 785 51.20 32.26 -39.58
CA TYR A 785 51.72 32.22 -38.21
C TYR A 785 53.06 32.87 -38.10
N ALA A 786 53.36 33.49 -36.97
CA ALA A 786 54.73 33.74 -36.54
C ALA A 786 55.34 32.41 -36.05
N SER A 787 56.61 32.15 -36.39
CA SER A 787 57.30 31.00 -35.76
C SER A 787 57.36 31.19 -34.25
N GLU A 788 57.11 30.14 -33.49
CA GLU A 788 57.24 30.13 -32.06
C GLU A 788 58.73 30.15 -31.70
N GLN A 789 59.11 31.01 -30.75
CA GLN A 789 60.45 30.98 -30.21
C GLN A 789 60.64 29.86 -29.20
N PRO A 790 61.83 29.19 -29.20
CA PRO A 790 62.13 28.23 -28.14
C PRO A 790 62.17 28.90 -26.76
N VAL A 791 61.95 28.11 -25.71
CA VAL A 791 61.98 28.56 -24.32
C VAL A 791 62.90 27.66 -23.52
N ILE A 792 63.82 28.20 -22.78
CA ILE A 792 64.64 27.45 -21.85
C ILE A 792 63.74 27.13 -20.64
N SER A 793 63.39 25.86 -20.47
CA SER A 793 62.46 25.38 -19.43
C SER A 793 63.10 25.26 -18.06
N ASN A 794 64.27 24.71 -18.02
CA ASN A 794 65.14 24.66 -16.85
C ASN A 794 66.57 24.41 -17.21
N ILE A 795 67.50 24.68 -16.27
CA ILE A 795 68.91 24.39 -16.41
C ILE A 795 69.37 23.56 -15.26
N ASP A 796 70.00 22.43 -15.58
CA ASP A 796 70.55 21.52 -14.57
C ASP A 796 72.07 21.69 -14.53
N ILE A 797 72.58 21.89 -13.34
CA ILE A 797 74.02 22.06 -13.11
C ILE A 797 74.50 20.92 -12.23
N SER A 798 75.49 20.19 -12.72
CA SER A 798 76.12 19.11 -11.96
C SER A 798 77.59 19.16 -12.13
N ASN A 799 78.30 19.42 -11.05
CA ASN A 799 79.71 19.67 -11.06
C ASN A 799 80.05 20.87 -12.03
N ASN A 800 80.85 20.68 -13.05
CA ASN A 800 81.19 21.71 -14.05
C ASN A 800 80.50 21.57 -15.38
N THR A 801 79.33 20.82 -15.36
CA THR A 801 78.56 20.59 -16.54
C THR A 801 77.22 21.33 -16.41
N VAL A 802 76.78 21.97 -17.44
CA VAL A 802 75.54 22.69 -17.55
C VAL A 802 74.72 22.00 -18.65
N THR A 803 73.52 21.55 -18.32
CA THR A 803 72.57 20.96 -19.29
C THR A 803 71.38 21.93 -19.44
N VAL A 804 71.09 22.30 -20.66
CA VAL A 804 70.03 23.28 -21.00
C VAL A 804 68.82 22.53 -21.55
N ASN A 805 67.70 22.59 -20.88
CA ASN A 805 66.43 21.98 -21.34
C ASN A 805 65.55 23.03 -22.01
N VAL A 806 65.08 22.72 -23.18
CA VAL A 806 64.39 23.67 -24.05
C VAL A 806 63.04 23.05 -24.41
N ILE A 807 62.03 23.86 -24.44
CA ILE A 807 60.65 23.50 -24.90
C ILE A 807 60.14 24.59 -25.90
N GLY A 808 59.15 24.24 -26.74
CA GLY A 808 58.61 25.13 -27.76
C GLY A 808 59.63 25.41 -28.90
N GLY A 809 59.24 26.20 -29.84
CA GLY A 809 60.00 26.38 -31.06
C GLY A 809 60.00 25.17 -31.99
N THR A 810 60.81 25.20 -33.02
CA THR A 810 60.84 24.08 -33.98
C THR A 810 62.24 23.44 -33.98
N PRO A 811 62.41 22.22 -33.49
CA PRO A 811 63.73 21.53 -33.52
C PRO A 811 64.20 21.29 -34.96
N PRO A 812 65.51 21.14 -35.19
CA PRO A 812 66.58 21.03 -34.21
C PRO A 812 66.94 22.38 -33.59
N TYR A 813 67.31 22.38 -32.27
CA TYR A 813 67.79 23.55 -31.58
C TYR A 813 69.31 23.63 -31.70
N LYS A 814 69.77 24.89 -31.72
CA LYS A 814 71.22 25.22 -31.59
C LYS A 814 71.48 25.98 -30.28
N TYR A 815 72.54 25.64 -29.64
CA TYR A 815 72.91 26.19 -28.33
C TYR A 815 74.24 26.92 -28.42
N SER A 816 74.39 28.00 -27.69
CA SER A 816 75.64 28.78 -27.62
C SER A 816 75.81 29.44 -26.25
N MET A 817 77.06 29.73 -25.86
CA MET A 817 77.40 30.51 -24.69
C MET A 817 77.94 31.89 -25.01
N ASP A 818 78.22 32.18 -26.26
CA ASP A 818 78.78 33.43 -26.71
C ASP A 818 78.03 34.08 -27.86
N ASN A 819 76.90 33.49 -28.32
CA ASN A 819 76.07 33.87 -29.45
C ASN A 819 76.81 33.84 -30.83
N ILE A 820 78.03 33.25 -30.86
CA ILE A 820 78.86 33.21 -32.07
C ILE A 820 79.06 31.74 -32.45
N ASN A 821 79.50 30.93 -31.50
CA ASN A 821 79.80 29.51 -31.72
C ASN A 821 78.57 28.66 -31.31
N TRP A 822 77.98 27.97 -32.28
CA TRP A 822 76.76 27.20 -32.10
C TRP A 822 77.01 25.70 -32.14
N GLN A 823 76.40 24.92 -31.24
CA GLN A 823 76.44 23.48 -31.18
C GLN A 823 75.01 22.88 -31.13
N ASP A 824 74.90 21.63 -31.51
CA ASP A 824 73.65 20.87 -31.43
C ASP A 824 73.44 20.27 -30.03
N SER A 825 74.48 20.05 -29.30
CA SER A 825 74.38 19.52 -27.95
C SER A 825 73.89 20.57 -26.96
N ASN A 826 72.93 20.19 -26.16
CA ASN A 826 72.39 21.02 -25.05
C ASN A 826 73.30 20.96 -23.78
N ILE A 827 74.41 20.25 -23.84
CA ILE A 827 75.34 20.04 -22.72
C ILE A 827 76.60 20.83 -22.95
N PHE A 828 76.99 21.63 -21.98
CA PHE A 828 78.25 22.36 -21.91
C PHE A 828 79.06 21.80 -20.78
N THR A 829 80.32 21.46 -21.06
CA THR A 829 81.25 20.86 -20.07
C THR A 829 82.38 21.84 -19.77
N ASN A 830 83.02 21.64 -18.63
CA ASN A 830 84.18 22.47 -18.15
C ASN A 830 83.87 23.94 -17.97
N ILE A 831 82.62 24.24 -17.55
CA ILE A 831 82.20 25.64 -17.38
C ILE A 831 82.80 26.22 -16.08
N SER A 832 83.31 27.45 -16.20
CA SER A 832 83.83 28.16 -15.02
C SER A 832 82.70 28.62 -14.06
N ARG A 833 83.00 28.71 -12.80
CA ARG A 833 82.10 29.23 -11.76
C ARG A 833 81.85 30.73 -11.96
N GLY A 834 80.72 31.21 -11.59
CA GLY A 834 80.27 32.58 -11.76
C GLY A 834 79.14 32.74 -12.75
N ASN A 835 79.05 33.91 -13.35
CA ASN A 835 77.95 34.21 -14.27
C ASN A 835 78.30 33.74 -15.71
N ALA A 836 77.30 33.19 -16.38
CA ALA A 836 77.35 32.73 -17.76
C ALA A 836 76.07 33.09 -18.50
N SER A 837 76.16 33.25 -19.84
CA SER A 837 75.01 33.46 -20.70
C SER A 837 74.77 32.24 -21.61
N ILE A 838 73.54 31.87 -21.80
CA ILE A 838 73.14 30.77 -22.66
C ILE A 838 72.18 31.30 -23.74
N TYR A 839 72.48 30.96 -24.99
CA TYR A 839 71.67 31.32 -26.15
C TYR A 839 71.12 30.09 -26.84
N VAL A 840 69.92 30.16 -27.30
CA VAL A 840 69.22 29.08 -28.01
C VAL A 840 68.44 29.62 -29.20
N LYS A 841 68.55 28.96 -30.33
CA LYS A 841 67.61 29.16 -31.51
C LYS A 841 67.11 27.84 -32.09
N ASP A 842 66.06 27.97 -32.82
CA ASP A 842 65.37 26.85 -33.48
C ASP A 842 65.66 26.80 -34.98
N ASP A 843 65.00 25.86 -35.72
CA ASP A 843 65.20 25.68 -37.15
C ASP A 843 64.74 26.83 -38.01
N TYR A 844 63.78 27.68 -37.57
CA TYR A 844 63.40 28.90 -38.29
C TYR A 844 64.46 29.98 -38.27
N ASN A 845 65.52 29.82 -37.48
CA ASN A 845 66.63 30.72 -37.41
C ASN A 845 66.28 32.22 -37.17
N CYS A 846 65.26 32.43 -36.40
CA CYS A 846 64.85 33.71 -35.89
C CYS A 846 65.83 34.19 -34.82
N GLU A 847 65.58 35.40 -34.26
CA GLU A 847 66.52 35.97 -33.27
C GLU A 847 66.66 35.03 -32.04
N PRO A 848 67.89 34.68 -31.59
CA PRO A 848 68.08 33.73 -30.50
C PRO A 848 67.55 34.22 -29.15
N ILE A 849 67.01 33.33 -28.35
CA ILE A 849 66.73 33.66 -26.96
C ILE A 849 67.97 33.56 -26.05
N LYS A 850 68.10 34.43 -25.08
CA LYS A 850 69.19 34.51 -24.12
C LYS A 850 68.72 34.33 -22.68
N VAL A 851 69.49 33.58 -21.86
CA VAL A 851 69.32 33.50 -20.41
C VAL A 851 70.70 33.63 -19.73
N ASP A 852 70.80 34.55 -18.77
CA ASP A 852 71.92 34.67 -17.87
C ASP A 852 71.74 33.83 -16.64
N ILE A 853 72.74 33.02 -16.24
CA ILE A 853 72.68 32.06 -15.12
C ILE A 853 73.87 32.24 -14.17
N THR A 854 73.69 31.76 -12.96
CA THR A 854 74.80 31.73 -11.97
C THR A 854 75.23 30.28 -11.72
N ILE A 855 76.53 29.95 -11.82
CA ILE A 855 77.10 28.64 -11.56
C ILE A 855 77.73 28.67 -10.18
N PRO A 856 77.16 28.00 -9.16
CA PRO A 856 77.60 28.09 -7.76
C PRO A 856 78.94 27.39 -7.51
N ASN A 857 79.56 27.73 -6.41
CA ASN A 857 80.72 27.00 -5.98
C ASN A 857 80.42 25.61 -5.49
N LEU A 858 81.28 24.66 -5.79
CA LEU A 858 81.09 23.27 -5.37
C LEU A 858 81.73 23.08 -3.99
N ILE A 859 81.00 22.63 -3.04
CA ILE A 859 81.39 22.28 -1.67
C ILE A 859 81.25 20.78 -1.49
N ASN A 860 82.35 20.07 -1.32
CA ASN A 860 82.36 18.57 -1.35
C ASN A 860 82.64 18.00 0.05
N VAL A 861 83.12 18.78 1.03
CA VAL A 861 83.41 18.26 2.37
C VAL A 861 83.11 19.28 3.43
N ILE A 862 82.52 18.84 4.55
CA ILE A 862 82.43 19.63 5.75
C ILE A 862 83.01 18.83 6.97
N THR A 863 83.62 19.57 7.89
CA THR A 863 84.14 19.02 9.15
C THR A 863 83.48 19.80 10.30
N PRO A 864 82.23 19.52 10.66
CA PRO A 864 81.50 20.36 11.64
C PRO A 864 82.02 20.19 13.07
N ASN A 865 83.17 20.75 13.39
CA ASN A 865 83.80 20.71 14.68
C ASN A 865 83.88 22.12 15.33
N ASN A 866 83.34 23.13 14.65
CA ASN A 866 83.25 24.49 15.12
C ASN A 866 84.56 25.21 15.24
N ASP A 867 85.58 24.85 14.40
CA ASP A 867 86.89 25.50 14.33
C ASP A 867 86.92 26.64 13.32
N GLY A 868 85.84 26.93 12.67
CA GLY A 868 85.68 28.00 11.64
C GLY A 868 86.15 27.60 10.22
N VAL A 869 86.65 26.36 10.03
CA VAL A 869 87.09 25.85 8.73
C VAL A 869 86.27 24.67 8.25
N ASN A 870 85.59 24.89 7.15
CA ASN A 870 84.70 23.88 6.55
C ASN A 870 83.62 23.29 7.52
N ASP A 871 83.17 24.08 8.49
CA ASP A 871 82.12 23.61 9.46
C ASP A 871 80.74 23.39 8.83
N LEU A 872 80.51 24.10 7.75
CA LEU A 872 79.17 24.07 7.18
C LEU A 872 79.18 24.28 5.65
N VAL A 873 78.12 23.84 5.01
CA VAL A 873 77.79 24.24 3.64
C VAL A 873 77.09 25.60 3.73
N ASP A 874 77.46 26.53 2.92
CA ASP A 874 76.87 27.88 2.85
C ASP A 874 76.45 28.23 1.42
N TYR A 875 75.19 28.29 1.16
CA TYR A 875 74.60 28.80 -0.09
C TYR A 875 73.87 30.14 0.14
N SER A 876 74.14 30.86 1.23
CA SER A 876 73.54 32.15 1.55
C SER A 876 73.74 33.21 0.45
N SER A 877 74.86 33.10 -0.32
CA SER A 877 75.15 33.99 -1.47
C SER A 877 74.06 33.87 -2.58
N LEU A 878 73.30 32.76 -2.63
CA LEU A 878 72.18 32.57 -3.53
C LEU A 878 70.85 33.08 -2.95
N ALA A 879 70.83 33.65 -1.76
CA ALA A 879 69.62 34.16 -1.13
C ALA A 879 68.94 35.30 -1.89
N ILE A 880 69.62 35.94 -2.83
CA ILE A 880 69.09 36.95 -3.73
C ILE A 880 68.27 36.35 -4.88
N LYS A 881 68.38 35.05 -5.07
CA LYS A 881 67.63 34.33 -6.12
C LYS A 881 66.22 34.00 -5.61
N ASN A 882 65.28 33.87 -6.60
CA ASN A 882 63.87 33.53 -6.25
C ASN A 882 63.70 32.05 -5.97
N ASN A 883 62.78 31.67 -5.05
CA ASN A 883 62.44 30.31 -4.69
C ASN A 883 63.63 29.43 -4.31
N LEU A 884 64.66 29.97 -3.66
CA LEU A 884 65.81 29.20 -3.27
C LEU A 884 65.45 28.15 -2.25
N VAL A 885 65.79 26.90 -2.54
CA VAL A 885 65.60 25.71 -1.68
C VAL A 885 66.89 24.93 -1.68
N PHE A 886 67.37 24.55 -0.49
CA PHE A 886 68.53 23.72 -0.36
C PHE A 886 68.19 22.49 0.50
N ASN A 887 68.14 21.32 -0.10
CA ASN A 887 67.81 20.03 0.56
C ASN A 887 69.04 19.15 0.66
N ILE A 888 69.18 18.43 1.77
CA ILE A 888 70.19 17.41 2.00
C ILE A 888 69.53 16.07 2.12
N PHE A 889 70.10 15.06 1.46
CA PHE A 889 69.60 13.68 1.43
C PHE A 889 70.65 12.71 1.96
N ASP A 890 70.25 11.66 2.63
CA ASP A 890 71.09 10.56 3.03
C ASP A 890 71.45 9.63 1.84
N ARG A 891 72.23 8.61 2.09
CA ARG A 891 72.67 7.66 1.09
C ARG A 891 71.53 6.81 0.48
N TYR A 892 70.34 6.84 1.12
CA TYR A 892 69.15 6.11 0.69
C TYR A 892 68.19 7.03 -0.07
N GLY A 893 68.52 8.31 -0.25
CA GLY A 893 67.67 9.30 -0.90
C GLY A 893 66.57 9.92 -0.02
N SER A 894 66.60 9.66 1.29
CA SER A 894 65.69 10.30 2.25
C SER A 894 66.18 11.71 2.57
N LYS A 895 65.27 12.69 2.47
CA LYS A 895 65.61 14.09 2.84
C LYS A 895 65.78 14.16 4.35
N ILE A 896 66.98 14.63 4.80
CA ILE A 896 67.33 14.71 6.20
C ILE A 896 67.47 16.15 6.74
N PHE A 897 67.58 17.11 5.84
CA PHE A 897 67.68 18.54 6.20
C PHE A 897 67.21 19.41 5.04
N GLN A 898 66.54 20.49 5.39
CA GLN A 898 66.18 21.54 4.44
C GLN A 898 66.69 22.88 4.95
N ALA A 899 67.56 23.48 4.15
CA ALA A 899 68.04 24.83 4.42
C ALA A 899 67.19 25.86 3.69
N ASP A 900 66.72 26.83 4.38
CA ASP A 900 65.83 27.88 3.90
C ASP A 900 66.22 29.25 4.52
N LYS A 901 65.36 30.23 4.42
CA LYS A 901 65.67 31.58 4.92
C LYS A 901 65.84 31.60 6.45
N THR A 902 65.28 30.70 7.19
CA THR A 902 65.31 30.69 8.66
C THR A 902 66.62 30.21 9.20
N ASN A 903 67.27 29.29 8.48
CA ASN A 903 68.63 28.81 8.83
C ASN A 903 69.73 29.41 7.93
N GLY A 904 69.35 30.44 7.12
CA GLY A 904 70.33 31.19 6.31
C GLY A 904 70.94 30.39 5.15
N TYR A 905 70.22 29.35 4.67
CA TYR A 905 70.65 28.43 3.58
C TYR A 905 72.02 27.75 3.92
N LYS A 906 72.22 27.41 5.19
CA LYS A 906 73.45 26.78 5.70
C LYS A 906 73.15 25.43 6.28
N TRP A 907 74.07 24.49 6.10
CA TRP A 907 73.98 23.17 6.72
C TRP A 907 75.28 22.81 7.42
N ASN A 908 75.18 22.51 8.66
CA ASN A 908 76.28 22.16 9.56
C ASN A 908 76.42 20.69 9.90
N GLY A 909 75.86 19.80 9.10
CA GLY A 909 75.90 18.37 9.34
C GLY A 909 74.90 17.87 10.37
N THR A 910 73.71 18.52 10.52
CA THR A 910 72.64 18.08 11.40
C THR A 910 71.36 17.77 10.56
N THR A 911 70.47 16.96 11.13
CA THR A 911 69.10 16.77 10.57
C THR A 911 68.23 17.95 11.00
N ASP A 912 67.01 18.06 10.43
CA ASP A 912 65.98 19.05 10.82
C ASP A 912 65.63 18.97 12.31
N GLY A 913 65.84 17.82 12.97
CA GLY A 913 65.71 17.65 14.42
C GLY A 913 67.01 18.01 15.22
N ASN A 914 67.92 18.71 14.65
CA ASN A 914 69.20 19.17 15.20
C ASN A 914 70.09 18.02 15.68
N LYS A 915 69.93 16.80 15.16
CA LYS A 915 70.76 15.63 15.48
C LYS A 915 71.88 15.56 14.44
N ARG A 916 73.17 15.46 14.91
CA ARG A 916 74.37 15.30 14.05
C ARG A 916 74.22 14.05 13.18
N VAL A 917 74.49 14.20 11.89
CA VAL A 917 74.51 13.06 10.96
C VAL A 917 75.87 12.31 11.10
N PRO A 918 75.82 10.95 10.84
CA PRO A 918 77.11 10.18 10.87
C PRO A 918 78.10 10.66 9.83
N THR A 919 79.44 10.42 10.08
CA THR A 919 80.41 10.57 9.04
C THR A 919 80.06 9.74 7.79
N GLY A 920 80.03 10.42 6.65
CA GLY A 920 79.53 9.74 5.41
C GLY A 920 79.24 10.73 4.29
N ASN A 921 78.87 10.19 3.13
CA ASN A 921 78.50 10.98 1.99
C ASN A 921 76.97 11.26 2.00
N TYR A 922 76.65 12.46 1.72
CA TYR A 922 75.28 13.00 1.59
C TYR A 922 75.14 13.67 0.23
N TRP A 923 73.93 13.66 -0.25
CA TRP A 923 73.58 14.34 -1.49
C TRP A 923 72.92 15.67 -1.17
N TYR A 924 73.19 16.68 -1.99
CA TYR A 924 72.40 17.89 -1.88
C TYR A 924 71.79 18.30 -3.22
N GLU A 925 70.75 19.02 -3.12
CA GLU A 925 70.01 19.62 -4.20
C GLU A 925 69.70 21.06 -3.82
N VAL A 926 70.16 22.00 -4.65
CA VAL A 926 69.90 23.43 -4.50
C VAL A 926 69.09 23.85 -5.74
N GLY A 927 67.87 24.29 -5.52
CA GLY A 927 67.00 24.78 -6.57
C GLY A 927 66.72 26.26 -6.38
N TRP A 928 66.70 27.02 -7.43
CA TRP A 928 66.27 28.44 -7.44
C TRP A 928 65.76 28.83 -8.81
N ASN A 929 65.09 29.98 -8.90
CA ASN A 929 64.73 30.59 -10.15
C ASN A 929 65.64 31.82 -10.35
N GLU A 930 66.22 31.93 -11.55
CA GLU A 930 66.99 33.15 -11.89
C GLU A 930 66.08 34.38 -11.88
N PRO A 931 66.54 35.56 -11.46
CA PRO A 931 65.72 36.78 -11.37
C PRO A 931 65.51 37.44 -12.74
N ASN A 932 65.20 36.64 -13.77
CA ASN A 932 64.90 37.14 -15.11
C ASN A 932 63.36 37.11 -15.31
N ALA A 933 62.85 37.71 -16.40
CA ALA A 933 61.40 37.83 -16.65
C ALA A 933 60.65 36.47 -16.68
N ARG A 934 61.35 35.40 -17.01
CA ARG A 934 60.79 34.04 -17.10
C ARG A 934 61.02 33.20 -15.82
N GLN A 935 61.80 33.77 -14.90
CA GLN A 935 62.18 33.06 -13.68
C GLN A 935 62.68 31.62 -13.95
N THR A 936 63.59 31.50 -14.89
CA THR A 936 64.13 30.22 -15.35
C THR A 936 64.63 29.38 -14.19
N PRO A 937 64.12 28.20 -14.02
CA PRO A 937 64.45 27.29 -12.93
C PRO A 937 65.87 26.74 -13.10
N ILE A 938 66.64 26.80 -12.07
CA ILE A 938 67.99 26.23 -12.01
C ILE A 938 67.98 25.14 -10.94
N LYS A 939 68.55 24.00 -11.29
CA LYS A 939 68.81 22.92 -10.36
C LYS A 939 70.33 22.64 -10.30
N PHE A 940 70.90 22.74 -9.09
CA PHE A 940 72.30 22.45 -8.87
C PHE A 940 72.37 21.27 -7.87
N THR A 941 73.06 20.21 -8.28
CA THR A 941 73.17 18.99 -7.50
C THR A 941 74.57 18.60 -7.27
N GLY A 942 74.86 18.01 -6.15
CA GLY A 942 76.21 17.53 -5.79
C GLY A 942 76.13 16.59 -4.60
N TRP A 943 77.30 16.17 -4.23
CA TRP A 943 77.47 15.35 -3.01
C TRP A 943 78.48 16.04 -2.08
N ILE A 944 78.33 15.74 -0.76
CA ILE A 944 79.16 16.29 0.27
C ILE A 944 79.49 15.19 1.29
N MET A 945 80.78 15.12 1.65
CA MET A 945 81.23 14.28 2.71
C MET A 945 81.15 15.06 4.05
N VAL A 946 80.47 14.52 4.99
CA VAL A 946 80.53 14.96 6.39
C VAL A 946 81.53 14.10 7.12
N LYS A 947 82.66 14.79 7.66
CA LYS A 947 83.68 14.12 8.48
C LYS A 947 83.57 14.69 9.85
N ASN A 948 82.89 13.98 10.76
CA ASN A 948 82.90 14.35 12.19
C ASN A 948 84.32 14.14 12.75
N ARG A 949 84.91 15.17 13.32
CA ARG A 949 86.15 15.08 14.09
C ARG A 949 85.73 15.18 15.59
N GLU A 950 86.24 14.22 16.39
CA GLU A 950 86.11 14.29 17.83
C GLU A 950 86.89 15.40 18.41
#